data_30db566388bca050ad160b85f35fe575
#
_entry.id   30db566388bca050ad160b85f35fe575
#
_cell.length_a   1.000
_cell.length_b   1.000
_cell.length_c   1.000
_cell.angle_alpha   90.00
_cell.angle_beta   90.00
_cell.angle_gamma   90.00
#
_symmetry.space_group_name_H-M   'P 1'
#
loop_
_entity.id
_entity.type
_entity.pdbx_description
1 polymer ?
#
loop_
_entity_poly.entity_id
_entity_poly.type
_entity_poly.pdbx_seq_one_letter_code
_entity_poly.pdbx_strand_id
1 'polypeptide(L)'
;MKRFFLVCASVFFALSASTQSEKEMSLGEVTVKGARRVQKVDGMWIFPTKQQLESSTDGYSLLSKLALPHIRVDEATNSIKALSNLGSVQVRINDVVATREDLLALDMQGIERIEFIENPGLRYGEETAFVIHFRVRKPVSGYLLGTQLSNALTTVNGNEAVYGKINHKKSEFGFNYGLDYQNFKGAEYDEKAVYTLESGKTVVLNRHLLSQQDKNLSHNAQLTYSLSDSNYVFQAKLTGSRSLRPQQTRTTMTLNGTPFDSHSATSSRTPSLDLYYHHDFRRHQSLTANIVGTFIKTDSHTERNEGSDYQYDTKGKTYSLWNEAIYENRLKPFTFSGGFQFGQRYSHNEYHGDSEAINEMHTSQLYLFSQLKGNLGKLSYMAGVGASRRYYRQADAKHNFWLFRPKFSLSYPVAKHLKLKYDFETAQHVSQIALVSNASIKVNSMETLLGNPNLRPNRRTDHNLQLTYTTPRLTAQLQGYYLINSHCNMEKYVRKDGHFYQTQTNANNECSFFFIQSYNQWEIVADRLTATVYGGIFRFFNFGEDYRHTFTSFNGGCSVQAYLNRWTLGAYADNGWSFMEGEHRGLNVPSWHFTATYRPSKSLTISLFAQQLFAQHPLTSKAEVVNRYVQKEISRHHRDLGNMITLKLTYRFEHGRKYREINRSMNHQDSETGILK
;
A
#
# COMPACT_ATOMS: atom_id res chain seq x y z
N MET A 1 14.68 8.79 -21.59
CA MET A 1 13.24 8.51 -21.53
C MET A 1 12.53 8.66 -22.88
N LYS A 2 12.60 9.81 -23.61
CA LYS A 2 11.93 9.95 -24.93
C LYS A 2 12.27 8.82 -25.94
N ARG A 3 13.51 8.35 -25.98
CA ARG A 3 13.95 7.25 -26.90
C ARG A 3 13.45 5.87 -26.47
N PHE A 4 13.21 5.63 -25.19
CA PHE A 4 12.69 4.36 -24.68
C PHE A 4 11.19 4.19 -24.98
N PHE A 5 10.41 5.26 -24.86
CA PHE A 5 8.98 5.27 -25.25
C PHE A 5 8.80 5.06 -26.76
N LEU A 6 9.72 5.58 -27.59
CA LEU A 6 9.70 5.36 -29.04
C LEU A 6 10.01 3.89 -29.40
N VAL A 7 10.90 3.22 -28.68
CA VAL A 7 11.21 1.79 -28.88
C VAL A 7 10.02 0.91 -28.47
N CYS A 8 9.36 1.19 -27.37
CA CYS A 8 8.14 0.47 -26.99
C CYS A 8 7.00 0.71 -28.01
N ALA A 9 6.84 1.93 -28.53
CA ALA A 9 5.84 2.25 -29.55
C ALA A 9 6.18 1.61 -30.92
N SER A 10 7.44 1.54 -31.31
CA SER A 10 7.86 0.93 -32.59
C SER A 10 7.74 -0.60 -32.60
N VAL A 11 7.92 -1.27 -31.47
CA VAL A 11 7.66 -2.71 -31.35
C VAL A 11 6.15 -3.00 -31.48
N PHE A 12 5.27 -2.08 -31.05
CA PHE A 12 3.82 -2.22 -31.21
C PHE A 12 3.35 -2.10 -32.68
N PHE A 13 3.96 -1.22 -33.48
CA PHE A 13 3.59 -1.05 -34.88
C PHE A 13 4.07 -2.16 -35.80
N ALA A 14 5.18 -2.86 -35.46
CA ALA A 14 5.73 -3.94 -36.26
C ALA A 14 4.99 -5.29 -36.08
N LEU A 15 4.18 -5.46 -35.03
CA LEU A 15 3.47 -6.72 -34.73
C LEU A 15 2.04 -6.79 -35.26
N SER A 16 1.54 -5.75 -35.96
CA SER A 16 0.16 -5.70 -36.46
C SER A 16 -0.08 -6.40 -37.81
N ALA A 17 0.93 -7.02 -38.39
CA ALA A 17 0.85 -7.62 -39.69
C ALA A 17 1.25 -9.12 -39.73
N SER A 18 0.41 -9.97 -39.14
CA SER A 18 0.31 -11.39 -39.61
C SER A 18 -0.88 -12.10 -38.93
N THR A 19 -2.03 -12.05 -39.57
CA THR A 19 -3.11 -13.02 -39.37
C THR A 19 -2.83 -14.26 -40.16
N GLN A 20 -2.43 -15.35 -39.49
CA GLN A 20 -2.46 -16.69 -40.09
C GLN A 20 -3.52 -17.56 -39.38
N SER A 21 -4.30 -18.25 -40.19
CA SER A 21 -5.37 -19.15 -39.83
C SER A 21 -4.92 -20.33 -38.96
N GLU A 22 -5.56 -20.55 -37.84
CA GLU A 22 -5.33 -21.73 -36.99
C GLU A 22 -6.03 -22.98 -37.58
N LYS A 23 -5.26 -24.03 -37.79
CA LYS A 23 -5.75 -25.42 -37.95
C LYS A 23 -6.03 -25.98 -36.56
N GLU A 24 -7.27 -26.41 -36.35
CA GLU A 24 -7.68 -27.15 -35.15
C GLU A 24 -7.02 -28.54 -35.15
N MET A 25 -6.30 -28.86 -34.06
CA MET A 25 -5.99 -30.24 -33.68
C MET A 25 -6.70 -30.56 -32.34
N SER A 26 -7.63 -31.48 -32.46
CA SER A 26 -8.36 -32.08 -31.34
C SER A 26 -7.49 -33.04 -30.56
N LEU A 27 -7.37 -32.89 -29.23
CA LEU A 27 -7.11 -33.95 -28.26
C LEU A 27 -7.64 -33.56 -26.87
N GLY A 28 -8.61 -34.23 -26.45
CA GLY A 28 -9.14 -34.62 -25.12
C GLY A 28 -8.74 -33.85 -23.86
N GLU A 29 -8.88 -32.54 -23.81
CA GLU A 29 -8.97 -31.81 -22.57
C GLU A 29 -10.02 -30.69 -22.75
N VAL A 30 -11.11 -30.78 -21.99
CA VAL A 30 -12.17 -29.75 -22.04
C VAL A 30 -11.58 -28.47 -21.49
N THR A 31 -10.96 -27.69 -22.33
CA THR A 31 -10.52 -26.33 -21.99
C THR A 31 -11.77 -25.46 -21.97
N VAL A 32 -12.31 -25.19 -20.78
CA VAL A 32 -13.34 -24.19 -20.59
C VAL A 32 -12.72 -22.84 -20.96
N LYS A 33 -13.03 -22.34 -22.15
CA LYS A 33 -12.69 -20.97 -22.60
C LYS A 33 -13.54 -19.96 -21.86
N GLY A 34 -13.36 -19.84 -20.53
CA GLY A 34 -13.94 -18.78 -19.70
C GLY A 34 -13.11 -17.50 -19.79
N ALA A 35 -13.77 -16.34 -19.70
CA ALA A 35 -13.05 -15.07 -19.58
C ALA A 35 -12.13 -15.10 -18.35
N ARG A 36 -10.81 -14.85 -18.53
CA ARG A 36 -9.81 -14.86 -17.44
C ARG A 36 -10.00 -13.71 -16.46
N ARG A 37 -10.72 -12.68 -16.86
CA ARG A 37 -11.07 -11.52 -16.04
C ARG A 37 -12.59 -11.33 -16.12
N VAL A 38 -13.24 -11.30 -14.95
CA VAL A 38 -14.69 -11.17 -14.83
C VAL A 38 -14.99 -9.94 -13.98
N GLN A 39 -15.54 -8.91 -14.61
CA GLN A 39 -15.92 -7.68 -13.92
C GLN A 39 -17.12 -7.93 -12.98
N LYS A 40 -16.99 -7.48 -11.74
CA LYS A 40 -18.00 -7.48 -10.68
C LYS A 40 -18.42 -6.05 -10.34
N VAL A 41 -19.45 -5.89 -9.53
CA VAL A 41 -19.93 -4.55 -9.10
C VAL A 41 -18.91 -3.83 -8.22
N ASP A 42 -18.09 -4.55 -7.47
CA ASP A 42 -17.09 -4.04 -6.55
C ASP A 42 -15.65 -4.13 -7.08
N GLY A 43 -15.43 -4.77 -8.22
CA GLY A 43 -14.08 -4.93 -8.77
C GLY A 43 -14.01 -5.98 -9.86
N MET A 44 -12.94 -6.74 -9.91
CA MET A 44 -12.64 -7.72 -10.94
C MET A 44 -12.17 -9.05 -10.33
N TRP A 45 -12.71 -10.17 -10.82
CA TRP A 45 -12.14 -11.49 -10.56
C TRP A 45 -11.13 -11.84 -11.65
N ILE A 46 -9.97 -12.30 -11.25
CA ILE A 46 -8.86 -12.66 -12.12
C ILE A 46 -8.55 -14.14 -11.89
N PHE A 47 -8.52 -14.91 -12.97
CA PHE A 47 -8.13 -16.31 -12.97
C PHE A 47 -6.73 -16.43 -13.58
N PRO A 48 -5.68 -16.58 -12.72
CA PRO A 48 -4.31 -16.68 -13.20
C PRO A 48 -4.14 -17.91 -14.11
N THR A 49 -3.28 -17.77 -15.10
CA THR A 49 -2.94 -18.89 -15.99
C THR A 49 -2.07 -19.91 -15.26
N LYS A 50 -2.03 -21.14 -15.76
CA LYS A 50 -1.11 -22.17 -15.25
C LYS A 50 0.35 -21.68 -15.28
N GLN A 51 0.76 -21.00 -16.33
CA GLN A 51 2.10 -20.43 -16.48
C GLN A 51 2.37 -19.32 -15.45
N GLN A 52 1.40 -18.45 -15.19
CA GLN A 52 1.53 -17.41 -14.15
C GLN A 52 1.70 -18.02 -12.76
N LEU A 53 0.89 -19.03 -12.43
CA LEU A 53 0.99 -19.74 -11.14
C LEU A 53 2.32 -20.52 -11.04
N GLU A 54 2.64 -21.28 -12.06
CA GLU A 54 3.86 -22.09 -12.07
C GLU A 54 5.14 -21.26 -12.06
N SER A 55 5.16 -20.09 -12.70
CA SER A 55 6.32 -19.17 -12.72
C SER A 55 6.43 -18.28 -11.49
N SER A 56 5.42 -18.28 -10.59
CA SER A 56 5.41 -17.47 -9.37
C SER A 56 5.88 -18.27 -8.17
N THR A 57 6.67 -17.63 -7.32
CA THR A 57 7.21 -18.22 -6.08
C THR A 57 6.35 -17.90 -4.87
N ASP A 58 5.69 -16.75 -4.90
CA ASP A 58 4.97 -16.14 -3.78
C ASP A 58 3.89 -15.17 -4.30
N GLY A 59 3.13 -14.57 -3.37
CA GLY A 59 2.06 -13.63 -3.71
C GLY A 59 2.54 -12.37 -4.42
N TYR A 60 3.73 -11.85 -4.11
CA TYR A 60 4.30 -10.67 -4.75
C TYR A 60 4.65 -10.95 -6.21
N SER A 61 5.33 -12.08 -6.43
CA SER A 61 5.69 -12.54 -7.77
C SER A 61 4.47 -12.75 -8.67
N LEU A 62 3.37 -13.28 -8.13
CA LEU A 62 2.13 -13.43 -8.89
C LEU A 62 1.48 -12.08 -9.19
N LEU A 63 1.37 -11.19 -8.20
CA LEU A 63 0.76 -9.87 -8.39
C LEU A 63 1.53 -9.00 -9.39
N SER A 64 2.85 -9.06 -9.38
CA SER A 64 3.70 -8.39 -10.37
C SER A 64 3.36 -8.83 -11.79
N LYS A 65 3.17 -10.14 -12.02
CA LYS A 65 2.79 -10.70 -13.32
C LYS A 65 1.37 -10.35 -13.75
N LEU A 66 0.47 -10.13 -12.80
CA LEU A 66 -0.91 -9.74 -13.10
C LEU A 66 -1.03 -8.27 -13.47
N ALA A 67 -0.08 -7.42 -13.09
CA ALA A 67 -0.02 -6.00 -13.39
C ALA A 67 -1.38 -5.30 -13.13
N LEU A 68 -1.81 -5.28 -11.86
CA LEU A 68 -3.10 -4.73 -11.47
C LEU A 68 -3.15 -3.20 -11.69
N PRO A 69 -4.31 -2.64 -12.11
CA PRO A 69 -4.47 -1.20 -12.24
C PRO A 69 -4.17 -0.47 -10.92
N HIS A 70 -3.53 0.69 -10.99
CA HIS A 70 -3.22 1.56 -9.84
C HIS A 70 -2.31 0.94 -8.76
N ILE A 71 -1.77 -0.25 -8.98
CA ILE A 71 -0.93 -0.97 -8.03
C ILE A 71 0.47 -1.14 -8.59
N ARG A 72 1.47 -0.76 -7.79
CA ARG A 72 2.88 -1.09 -8.03
C ARG A 72 3.30 -2.20 -7.08
N VAL A 73 3.88 -3.25 -7.61
CA VAL A 73 4.43 -4.37 -6.85
C VAL A 73 5.94 -4.40 -7.04
N ASP A 74 6.67 -4.39 -5.95
CA ASP A 74 8.13 -4.56 -5.93
C ASP A 74 8.45 -5.94 -5.34
N GLU A 75 8.90 -6.85 -6.18
CA GLU A 75 9.27 -8.21 -5.80
C GLU A 75 10.60 -8.27 -5.04
N ALA A 76 11.51 -7.32 -5.25
CA ALA A 76 12.80 -7.30 -4.59
C ALA A 76 12.66 -6.90 -3.11
N THR A 77 11.79 -5.92 -2.82
CA THR A 77 11.52 -5.44 -1.45
C THR A 77 10.28 -6.08 -0.83
N ASN A 78 9.56 -6.95 -1.56
CA ASN A 78 8.30 -7.55 -1.15
C ASN A 78 7.29 -6.49 -0.69
N SER A 79 7.06 -5.47 -1.52
CA SER A 79 6.15 -4.37 -1.20
C SER A 79 5.06 -4.17 -2.27
N ILE A 80 3.88 -3.72 -1.82
CA ILE A 80 2.74 -3.38 -2.65
C ILE A 80 2.30 -1.96 -2.29
N LYS A 81 2.21 -1.10 -3.29
CA LYS A 81 1.82 0.32 -3.10
C LYS A 81 0.76 0.73 -4.10
N ALA A 82 -0.19 1.56 -3.67
CA ALA A 82 -1.05 2.30 -4.57
C ALA A 82 -0.25 3.40 -5.27
N LEU A 83 -0.51 3.61 -6.57
CA LEU A 83 0.11 4.69 -7.36
C LEU A 83 -0.56 6.05 -7.11
N SER A 84 -1.63 6.09 -6.35
CA SER A 84 -2.41 7.30 -6.02
C SER A 84 -2.58 7.45 -4.51
N ASN A 85 -2.73 8.68 -4.02
CA ASN A 85 -2.99 8.97 -2.61
C ASN A 85 -4.45 8.68 -2.18
N LEU A 86 -5.07 7.65 -2.77
CA LEU A 86 -6.48 7.29 -2.50
C LEU A 86 -6.67 6.50 -1.20
N GLY A 87 -5.61 6.02 -0.59
CA GLY A 87 -5.63 5.21 0.63
C GLY A 87 -4.75 3.97 0.55
N SER A 88 -4.90 3.06 1.49
CA SER A 88 -4.08 1.86 1.61
C SER A 88 -4.53 0.73 0.68
N VAL A 89 -3.58 -0.16 0.35
CA VAL A 89 -3.86 -1.44 -0.30
C VAL A 89 -3.93 -2.52 0.76
N GLN A 90 -5.08 -3.16 0.89
CA GLN A 90 -5.26 -4.29 1.79
C GLN A 90 -5.16 -5.61 1.02
N VAL A 91 -4.25 -6.48 1.39
CA VAL A 91 -4.16 -7.83 0.81
C VAL A 91 -4.82 -8.85 1.73
N ARG A 92 -5.56 -9.78 1.18
CA ARG A 92 -6.27 -10.83 1.92
C ARG A 92 -6.04 -12.20 1.32
N ILE A 93 -6.02 -13.23 2.17
CA ILE A 93 -6.03 -14.63 1.78
C ILE A 93 -7.24 -15.29 2.45
N ASN A 94 -8.17 -15.79 1.65
CA ASN A 94 -9.44 -16.36 2.13
C ASN A 94 -10.12 -15.47 3.19
N ASP A 95 -10.29 -14.18 2.84
CA ASP A 95 -10.90 -13.13 3.65
C ASP A 95 -10.07 -12.61 4.85
N VAL A 96 -8.92 -13.21 5.18
CA VAL A 96 -8.01 -12.70 6.21
C VAL A 96 -7.06 -11.66 5.64
N VAL A 97 -6.81 -10.57 6.33
CA VAL A 97 -5.72 -9.67 5.94
C VAL A 97 -4.39 -10.43 6.05
N ALA A 98 -3.71 -10.47 4.93
CA ALA A 98 -2.42 -11.14 4.82
C ALA A 98 -1.31 -10.22 5.34
N THR A 99 -0.43 -10.79 6.12
CA THR A 99 0.86 -10.20 6.42
C THR A 99 1.80 -10.38 5.24
N ARG A 100 2.96 -9.74 5.27
CA ARG A 100 4.04 -9.99 4.32
C ARG A 100 4.44 -11.46 4.30
N GLU A 101 4.58 -12.06 5.48
CA GLU A 101 4.97 -13.45 5.68
C GLU A 101 3.92 -14.42 5.13
N ASP A 102 2.64 -14.09 5.23
CA ASP A 102 1.55 -14.89 4.63
C ASP A 102 1.66 -14.93 3.10
N LEU A 103 2.04 -13.81 2.46
CA LEU A 103 2.22 -13.73 1.01
C LEU A 103 3.47 -14.48 0.54
N LEU A 104 4.56 -14.46 1.29
CA LEU A 104 5.77 -15.24 1.01
C LEU A 104 5.49 -16.73 1.09
N ALA A 105 4.69 -17.16 2.07
CA ALA A 105 4.30 -18.55 2.28
C ALA A 105 3.03 -18.97 1.51
N LEU A 106 2.60 -18.16 0.53
CA LEU A 106 1.37 -18.43 -0.23
C LEU A 106 1.55 -19.63 -1.16
N ASP A 107 0.55 -20.52 -1.15
CA ASP A 107 0.56 -21.70 -2.01
C ASP A 107 0.01 -21.38 -3.40
N MET A 108 0.88 -21.35 -4.39
CA MET A 108 0.52 -21.07 -5.78
C MET A 108 -0.41 -22.12 -6.38
N GLN A 109 -0.26 -23.41 -5.99
CA GLN A 109 -1.10 -24.50 -6.53
C GLN A 109 -2.52 -24.46 -5.98
N GLY A 110 -2.69 -23.88 -4.79
CA GLY A 110 -4.00 -23.70 -4.16
C GLY A 110 -4.79 -22.52 -4.71
N ILE A 111 -4.18 -21.60 -5.43
CA ILE A 111 -4.86 -20.38 -5.89
C ILE A 111 -5.92 -20.71 -6.93
N GLU A 112 -7.16 -20.31 -6.64
CA GLU A 112 -8.29 -20.47 -7.56
C GLU A 112 -8.53 -19.19 -8.39
N ARG A 113 -8.49 -18.03 -7.70
CA ARG A 113 -8.69 -16.73 -8.30
C ARG A 113 -8.15 -15.64 -7.39
N ILE A 114 -8.01 -14.46 -7.96
CA ILE A 114 -7.74 -13.22 -7.24
C ILE A 114 -8.90 -12.27 -7.48
N GLU A 115 -9.45 -11.72 -6.39
CA GLU A 115 -10.51 -10.73 -6.43
C GLU A 115 -9.86 -9.36 -6.20
N PHE A 116 -9.70 -8.57 -7.25
CA PHE A 116 -9.23 -7.20 -7.16
C PHE A 116 -10.41 -6.27 -6.99
N ILE A 117 -10.53 -5.65 -5.82
CA ILE A 117 -11.65 -4.79 -5.46
C ILE A 117 -11.16 -3.36 -5.51
N GLU A 118 -11.58 -2.64 -6.54
CA GLU A 118 -11.18 -1.25 -6.81
C GLU A 118 -12.03 -0.23 -6.03
N ASN A 119 -13.18 -0.66 -5.54
CA ASN A 119 -14.06 0.13 -4.69
C ASN A 119 -14.55 -0.75 -3.53
N PRO A 120 -13.74 -0.89 -2.47
CA PRO A 120 -14.05 -1.76 -1.36
C PRO A 120 -15.38 -1.37 -0.69
N GLY A 121 -16.23 -2.36 -0.41
CA GLY A 121 -17.46 -2.16 0.34
C GLY A 121 -17.20 -1.69 1.78
N LEU A 122 -18.26 -1.25 2.46
CA LEU A 122 -18.20 -0.71 3.83
C LEU A 122 -17.54 -1.65 4.84
N ARG A 123 -17.59 -2.96 4.59
CA ARG A 123 -16.98 -4.01 5.41
C ARG A 123 -15.44 -3.96 5.49
N TYR A 124 -14.78 -3.27 4.57
CA TYR A 124 -13.31 -3.20 4.53
C TYR A 124 -12.72 -2.02 5.31
N GLY A 125 -13.58 -1.26 6.01
CA GLY A 125 -13.16 -0.09 6.78
C GLY A 125 -13.11 1.20 5.96
N GLU A 126 -12.68 2.28 6.61
CA GLU A 126 -12.78 3.63 6.05
C GLU A 126 -11.52 4.07 5.29
N GLU A 127 -10.37 3.40 5.50
CA GLU A 127 -9.06 3.83 4.97
C GLU A 127 -8.55 2.95 3.82
N THR A 128 -9.31 1.93 3.44
CA THR A 128 -8.91 0.98 2.40
C THR A 128 -9.34 1.46 1.02
N ALA A 129 -8.37 1.79 0.16
CA ALA A 129 -8.63 2.18 -1.23
C ALA A 129 -8.77 0.99 -2.17
N PHE A 130 -7.96 -0.05 -1.97
CA PHE A 130 -7.95 -1.25 -2.80
C PHE A 130 -7.87 -2.50 -1.94
N VAL A 131 -8.56 -3.57 -2.38
CA VAL A 131 -8.40 -4.89 -1.76
C VAL A 131 -7.96 -5.89 -2.82
N ILE A 132 -6.90 -6.62 -2.53
CA ILE A 132 -6.40 -7.74 -3.33
C ILE A 132 -6.69 -9.00 -2.52
N HIS A 133 -7.60 -9.81 -3.00
CA HIS A 133 -8.09 -10.95 -2.24
C HIS A 133 -7.76 -12.25 -2.95
N PHE A 134 -6.85 -13.05 -2.41
CA PHE A 134 -6.53 -14.38 -2.89
C PHE A 134 -7.55 -15.40 -2.38
N ARG A 135 -8.21 -16.08 -3.28
CA ARG A 135 -9.02 -17.27 -2.97
C ARG A 135 -8.15 -18.50 -3.18
N VAL A 136 -7.89 -19.21 -2.09
CA VAL A 136 -6.92 -20.30 -2.05
C VAL A 136 -7.56 -21.53 -1.44
N ARG A 137 -7.44 -22.69 -2.11
CA ARG A 137 -7.80 -23.97 -1.53
C ARG A 137 -6.89 -24.31 -0.36
N LYS A 138 -7.44 -24.77 0.73
CA LYS A 138 -6.68 -25.20 1.90
C LYS A 138 -6.38 -26.71 1.82
N PRO A 139 -5.13 -27.15 1.98
CA PRO A 139 -4.83 -28.58 2.05
C PRO A 139 -5.32 -29.16 3.37
N VAL A 140 -5.83 -30.40 3.35
CA VAL A 140 -6.29 -31.13 4.53
C VAL A 140 -5.21 -32.00 5.16
N SER A 141 -4.10 -32.22 4.47
CA SER A 141 -2.98 -33.02 4.94
C SER A 141 -1.67 -32.55 4.30
N GLY A 142 -0.57 -33.01 4.88
CA GLY A 142 0.77 -32.77 4.35
C GLY A 142 1.48 -31.58 4.99
N TYR A 143 2.66 -31.31 4.51
CA TYR A 143 3.48 -30.20 5.01
C TYR A 143 4.16 -29.44 3.88
N LEU A 144 4.52 -28.21 4.18
CA LEU A 144 5.29 -27.29 3.37
C LEU A 144 6.41 -26.73 4.21
N LEU A 145 7.63 -26.75 3.69
CA LEU A 145 8.76 -25.98 4.17
C LEU A 145 9.32 -25.15 3.04
N GLY A 146 9.70 -23.91 3.31
CA GLY A 146 10.28 -23.05 2.30
C GLY A 146 11.27 -22.07 2.90
N THR A 147 12.21 -21.66 2.07
CA THR A 147 13.13 -20.57 2.34
C THR A 147 13.22 -19.66 1.13
N GLN A 148 13.35 -18.38 1.39
CA GLN A 148 13.60 -17.37 0.39
C GLN A 148 14.79 -16.53 0.84
N LEU A 149 15.81 -16.42 0.00
CA LEU A 149 16.98 -15.58 0.19
C LEU A 149 17.01 -14.56 -0.94
N SER A 150 16.84 -13.28 -0.61
CA SER A 150 16.79 -12.20 -1.59
C SER A 150 17.85 -11.15 -1.23
N ASN A 151 18.94 -11.12 -1.98
CA ASN A 151 20.11 -10.31 -1.66
C ASN A 151 20.54 -9.46 -2.86
N ALA A 152 20.73 -8.18 -2.63
CA ALA A 152 21.34 -7.31 -3.62
C ALA A 152 22.83 -7.66 -3.76
N LEU A 153 23.27 -7.81 -5.02
CA LEU A 153 24.67 -8.10 -5.36
C LEU A 153 25.52 -6.81 -5.47
N THR A 154 24.87 -5.68 -5.66
CA THR A 154 25.51 -4.39 -5.92
C THR A 154 25.54 -3.46 -4.69
N THR A 155 24.78 -3.80 -3.65
CA THR A 155 24.69 -3.03 -2.40
C THR A 155 24.34 -3.94 -1.22
N VAL A 156 24.45 -3.42 0.01
CA VAL A 156 24.12 -4.19 1.21
C VAL A 156 22.64 -4.02 1.52
N ASN A 157 21.84 -4.88 0.94
CA ASN A 157 20.39 -4.95 1.16
C ASN A 157 19.91 -6.38 0.98
N GLY A 158 19.15 -6.90 1.92
CA GLY A 158 18.64 -8.25 1.83
C GLY A 158 17.40 -8.49 2.65
N ASN A 159 16.71 -9.54 2.27
CA ASN A 159 15.46 -9.99 2.79
C ASN A 159 15.41 -11.52 2.79
N GLU A 160 15.47 -12.09 3.95
CA GLU A 160 15.52 -13.53 4.16
C GLU A 160 14.22 -14.00 4.79
N ALA A 161 13.71 -15.15 4.38
CA ALA A 161 12.53 -15.75 5.01
C ALA A 161 12.66 -17.26 5.08
N VAL A 162 12.22 -17.81 6.21
CA VAL A 162 12.01 -19.25 6.41
C VAL A 162 10.58 -19.44 6.89
N TYR A 163 9.84 -20.33 6.26
CA TYR A 163 8.45 -20.58 6.61
C TYR A 163 8.09 -22.06 6.50
N GLY A 164 7.10 -22.45 7.29
CA GLY A 164 6.57 -23.81 7.27
C GLY A 164 5.10 -23.86 7.62
N LYS A 165 4.40 -24.85 7.05
CA LYS A 165 3.01 -25.18 7.34
C LYS A 165 2.84 -26.69 7.45
N ILE A 166 2.10 -27.13 8.46
CA ILE A 166 1.73 -28.52 8.66
C ILE A 166 0.22 -28.59 8.73
N ASN A 167 -0.38 -29.40 7.88
CA ASN A 167 -1.81 -29.64 7.83
C ASN A 167 -2.12 -31.06 8.30
N HIS A 168 -2.99 -31.17 9.27
CA HIS A 168 -3.50 -32.45 9.74
C HIS A 168 -5.00 -32.40 9.99
N LYS A 169 -5.81 -33.03 9.12
CA LYS A 169 -7.27 -33.02 9.17
C LYS A 169 -7.82 -31.57 9.20
N LYS A 170 -8.36 -31.16 10.34
CA LYS A 170 -8.97 -29.84 10.55
C LYS A 170 -7.96 -28.77 10.99
N SER A 171 -6.78 -29.19 11.45
CA SER A 171 -5.76 -28.31 12.03
C SER A 171 -4.66 -27.93 11.04
N GLU A 172 -4.23 -26.66 11.08
CA GLU A 172 -3.05 -26.18 10.40
C GLU A 172 -2.18 -25.41 11.40
N PHE A 173 -0.90 -25.76 11.46
CA PHE A 173 0.12 -25.01 12.16
C PHE A 173 1.02 -24.34 11.13
N GLY A 174 1.31 -23.07 11.32
CA GLY A 174 2.21 -22.30 10.48
C GLY A 174 3.24 -21.56 11.32
N PHE A 175 4.46 -21.47 10.80
CA PHE A 175 5.45 -20.53 11.30
C PHE A 175 6.09 -19.78 10.14
N ASN A 176 6.45 -18.53 10.39
CA ASN A 176 7.26 -17.71 9.49
C ASN A 176 8.29 -16.96 10.32
N TYR A 177 9.47 -16.83 9.78
CA TYR A 177 10.52 -15.97 10.32
C TYR A 177 11.17 -15.22 9.17
N GLY A 178 11.30 -13.91 9.34
CA GLY A 178 11.89 -13.00 8.35
C GLY A 178 13.00 -12.16 8.97
N LEU A 179 14.04 -11.93 8.20
CA LEU A 179 15.15 -11.07 8.50
C LEU A 179 15.28 -10.02 7.39
N ASP A 180 15.24 -8.75 7.75
CA ASP A 180 15.50 -7.64 6.84
C ASP A 180 16.75 -6.89 7.29
N TYR A 181 17.68 -6.66 6.38
CA TYR A 181 18.87 -5.88 6.66
C TYR A 181 19.21 -4.90 5.53
N GLN A 182 19.77 -3.78 5.91
CA GLN A 182 20.18 -2.71 5.00
C GLN A 182 21.39 -1.96 5.57
N ASN A 183 22.29 -1.52 4.69
CA ASN A 183 23.35 -0.58 5.03
C ASN A 183 23.67 0.26 3.80
N PHE A 184 22.89 1.32 3.59
CA PHE A 184 23.04 2.23 2.47
C PHE A 184 23.94 3.41 2.82
N LYS A 185 24.75 3.83 1.85
CA LYS A 185 25.71 4.95 1.99
C LYS A 185 25.69 5.93 0.82
N GLY A 186 24.93 5.62 -0.23
CA GLY A 186 24.91 6.37 -1.47
C GLY A 186 23.80 7.42 -1.58
N ALA A 187 23.25 7.89 -0.46
CA ALA A 187 22.25 8.94 -0.47
C ALA A 187 22.87 10.29 -0.86
N GLU A 188 22.12 11.09 -1.61
CA GLU A 188 22.40 12.47 -1.99
C GLU A 188 21.16 13.30 -1.70
N TYR A 189 21.35 14.47 -1.13
CA TYR A 189 20.26 15.37 -0.74
C TYR A 189 20.69 16.81 -0.99
N ASP A 190 19.84 17.54 -1.68
CA ASP A 190 19.94 18.96 -1.88
C ASP A 190 18.62 19.62 -1.48
N GLU A 191 18.71 20.66 -0.66
CA GLU A 191 17.60 21.52 -0.27
C GLU A 191 18.00 22.97 -0.41
N LYS A 192 17.15 23.74 -1.08
CA LYS A 192 17.17 25.20 -1.06
C LYS A 192 15.89 25.68 -0.42
N ALA A 193 16.00 26.37 0.72
CA ALA A 193 14.86 26.97 1.41
C ALA A 193 15.03 28.50 1.46
N VAL A 194 13.98 29.22 1.05
CA VAL A 194 13.92 30.69 1.05
C VAL A 194 12.83 31.11 2.02
N TYR A 195 13.20 31.87 3.04
CA TYR A 195 12.31 32.39 4.08
C TYR A 195 12.18 33.90 3.93
N THR A 196 10.96 34.41 3.79
CA THR A 196 10.69 35.85 3.71
C THR A 196 10.25 36.36 5.08
N LEU A 197 11.13 37.12 5.72
CA LEU A 197 10.89 37.71 7.05
C LEU A 197 9.78 38.77 7.01
N GLU A 198 9.29 39.17 8.17
CA GLU A 198 8.26 40.22 8.33
C GLU A 198 8.72 41.57 7.77
N SER A 199 10.01 41.86 7.82
CA SER A 199 10.64 43.02 7.22
C SER A 199 10.70 43.01 5.69
N GLY A 200 10.30 41.90 5.03
CA GLY A 200 10.48 41.68 3.61
C GLY A 200 11.86 41.17 3.20
N LYS A 201 12.83 41.12 4.13
CA LYS A 201 14.16 40.55 3.89
C LYS A 201 14.04 39.02 3.74
N THR A 202 14.83 38.44 2.83
CA THR A 202 14.88 36.98 2.62
C THR A 202 16.12 36.38 3.29
N VAL A 203 15.92 35.19 3.88
CA VAL A 203 16.99 34.31 4.39
C VAL A 203 17.00 33.05 3.54
N VAL A 204 18.16 32.70 3.00
CA VAL A 204 18.33 31.50 2.16
C VAL A 204 19.15 30.48 2.93
N LEU A 205 18.59 29.28 3.07
CA LEU A 205 19.29 28.12 3.63
C LEU A 205 19.50 27.11 2.50
N ASN A 206 20.77 26.81 2.21
CA ASN A 206 21.13 25.75 1.28
C ASN A 206 21.71 24.59 2.09
N ARG A 207 21.12 23.40 1.98
CA ARG A 207 21.64 22.18 2.57
C ARG A 207 22.10 21.24 1.48
N HIS A 208 23.25 20.68 1.67
CA HIS A 208 23.81 19.66 0.81
C HIS A 208 24.36 18.52 1.66
N LEU A 209 24.04 17.29 1.26
CA LEU A 209 24.49 16.08 1.93
C LEU A 209 25.91 15.72 1.48
N LEU A 210 26.85 15.64 2.42
CA LEU A 210 28.22 15.19 2.19
C LEU A 210 28.34 13.68 2.34
N SER A 211 27.73 13.12 3.38
CA SER A 211 27.71 11.68 3.61
C SER A 211 26.49 11.26 4.41
N GLN A 212 25.97 10.10 4.12
CA GLN A 212 24.89 9.47 4.89
C GLN A 212 25.14 7.97 5.00
N GLN A 213 24.80 7.41 6.14
CA GLN A 213 24.73 5.97 6.34
C GLN A 213 23.41 5.60 6.99
N ASP A 214 22.62 4.78 6.28
CA ASP A 214 21.37 4.21 6.78
C ASP A 214 21.56 2.73 7.07
N LYS A 215 21.41 2.34 8.33
CA LYS A 215 21.47 0.95 8.78
C LYS A 215 20.14 0.51 9.34
N ASN A 216 19.73 -0.68 8.97
CA ASN A 216 18.58 -1.36 9.56
C ASN A 216 18.87 -2.85 9.69
N LEU A 217 18.40 -3.46 10.80
CA LEU A 217 18.35 -4.90 10.99
C LEU A 217 17.09 -5.21 11.78
N SER A 218 16.14 -5.87 11.16
CA SER A 218 14.86 -6.22 11.79
C SER A 218 14.51 -7.69 11.64
N HIS A 219 13.89 -8.22 12.66
CA HIS A 219 13.40 -9.58 12.75
C HIS A 219 11.88 -9.54 12.82
N ASN A 220 11.24 -10.40 12.04
CA ASN A 220 9.80 -10.61 12.03
C ASN A 220 9.53 -12.09 12.30
N ALA A 221 8.62 -12.39 13.21
CA ALA A 221 8.22 -13.74 13.52
C ALA A 221 6.70 -13.86 13.55
N GLN A 222 6.17 -14.97 13.06
CA GLN A 222 4.75 -15.26 13.06
C GLN A 222 4.50 -16.72 13.35
N LEU A 223 3.60 -17.00 14.30
CA LEU A 223 3.05 -18.32 14.56
C LEU A 223 1.55 -18.28 14.28
N THR A 224 1.05 -19.29 13.59
CA THR A 224 -0.37 -19.38 13.21
C THR A 224 -0.89 -20.76 13.57
N TYR A 225 -2.04 -20.81 14.24
CA TYR A 225 -2.84 -22.01 14.39
C TYR A 225 -4.20 -21.79 13.77
N SER A 226 -4.65 -22.69 12.90
CA SER A 226 -5.99 -22.67 12.34
C SER A 226 -6.69 -24.00 12.56
N LEU A 227 -7.92 -23.93 13.01
CA LEU A 227 -8.84 -25.05 13.09
C LEU A 227 -10.03 -24.80 12.16
N SER A 228 -10.31 -25.69 11.22
CA SER A 228 -11.33 -25.47 10.22
C SER A 228 -12.09 -26.73 9.84
N ASP A 229 -13.41 -26.57 9.71
CA ASP A 229 -14.32 -27.61 9.23
C ASP A 229 -15.20 -27.06 8.09
N SER A 230 -16.20 -27.83 7.69
CA SER A 230 -17.14 -27.47 6.63
C SER A 230 -17.89 -26.16 6.87
N ASN A 231 -18.17 -25.83 8.11
CA ASN A 231 -19.03 -24.72 8.51
C ASN A 231 -18.40 -23.74 9.50
N TYR A 232 -17.15 -23.97 9.94
CA TYR A 232 -16.48 -23.00 10.80
C TYR A 232 -14.98 -22.93 10.55
N VAL A 233 -14.41 -21.79 10.87
CA VAL A 233 -12.95 -21.54 10.91
C VAL A 233 -12.63 -20.78 12.19
N PHE A 234 -11.67 -21.28 12.95
CA PHE A 234 -11.00 -20.54 14.01
C PHE A 234 -9.53 -20.38 13.64
N GLN A 235 -8.94 -19.21 13.88
CA GLN A 235 -7.51 -19.02 13.77
C GLN A 235 -6.99 -18.13 14.89
N ALA A 236 -5.84 -18.50 15.43
CA ALA A 236 -5.02 -17.65 16.29
C ALA A 236 -3.69 -17.37 15.58
N LYS A 237 -3.29 -16.10 15.52
CA LYS A 237 -2.05 -15.66 14.92
C LYS A 237 -1.31 -14.77 15.93
N LEU A 238 -0.09 -15.16 16.28
CA LEU A 238 0.84 -14.38 17.08
C LEU A 238 1.91 -13.83 16.15
N THR A 239 2.07 -12.51 16.10
CA THR A 239 3.10 -11.86 15.30
C THR A 239 3.97 -10.98 16.19
N GLY A 240 5.20 -10.76 15.79
CA GLY A 240 6.11 -9.84 16.46
C GLY A 240 7.18 -9.35 15.51
N SER A 241 7.50 -8.06 15.57
CA SER A 241 8.66 -7.48 14.92
C SER A 241 9.57 -6.83 15.93
N ARG A 242 10.86 -6.86 15.67
CA ARG A 242 11.89 -6.25 16.53
C ARG A 242 13.08 -5.79 15.70
N SER A 243 13.47 -4.53 15.85
CA SER A 243 14.81 -4.06 15.49
C SER A 243 15.79 -4.46 16.58
N LEU A 244 16.77 -5.33 16.27
CA LEU A 244 17.86 -5.67 17.21
C LEU A 244 18.88 -4.55 17.34
N ARG A 245 19.09 -3.84 16.24
CA ARG A 245 19.81 -2.55 16.23
C ARG A 245 18.80 -1.50 15.88
N PRO A 246 18.90 -0.31 16.51
CA PRO A 246 18.04 0.79 16.09
C PRO A 246 18.26 1.03 14.60
N GLN A 247 17.19 1.34 13.89
CA GLN A 247 17.30 1.93 12.58
C GLN A 247 18.11 3.22 12.74
N GLN A 248 19.30 3.27 12.18
CA GLN A 248 20.24 4.38 12.35
C GLN A 248 20.44 5.13 11.05
N THR A 249 20.31 6.45 11.12
CA THR A 249 20.73 7.37 10.07
C THR A 249 21.78 8.32 10.64
N ARG A 250 22.97 8.29 10.08
CA ARG A 250 24.04 9.25 10.37
C ARG A 250 24.30 10.06 9.12
N THR A 251 24.26 11.37 9.25
CA THR A 251 24.48 12.30 8.15
C THR A 251 25.49 13.36 8.51
N THR A 252 26.35 13.71 7.56
CA THR A 252 27.12 14.94 7.56
C THR A 252 26.62 15.79 6.41
N MET A 253 26.14 16.98 6.71
CA MET A 253 25.56 17.92 5.75
C MET A 253 26.28 19.28 5.83
N THR A 254 26.07 20.11 4.83
CA THR A 254 26.43 21.53 4.92
C THR A 254 25.19 22.40 4.98
N LEU A 255 25.24 23.45 5.78
CA LEU A 255 24.29 24.55 5.78
C LEU A 255 25.02 25.81 5.30
N ASN A 256 24.70 26.30 4.10
CA ASN A 256 25.40 27.43 3.46
C ASN A 256 26.94 27.26 3.43
N GLY A 257 27.40 26.01 3.20
CA GLY A 257 28.82 25.65 3.18
C GLY A 257 29.43 25.27 4.54
N THR A 258 28.76 25.54 5.66
CA THR A 258 29.22 25.15 7.01
C THR A 258 28.78 23.71 7.30
N PRO A 259 29.69 22.77 7.61
CA PRO A 259 29.34 21.39 7.89
C PRO A 259 28.66 21.25 9.26
N PHE A 260 27.74 20.31 9.34
CA PHE A 260 27.09 19.86 10.57
C PHE A 260 26.75 18.38 10.51
N ASP A 261 26.63 17.74 11.66
CA ASP A 261 26.28 16.34 11.77
C ASP A 261 24.86 16.16 12.34
N SER A 262 24.21 15.08 11.92
CA SER A 262 22.96 14.64 12.49
C SER A 262 22.99 13.12 12.67
N HIS A 263 22.44 12.66 13.77
CA HIS A 263 22.27 11.25 14.06
C HIS A 263 20.86 10.99 14.55
N SER A 264 20.19 10.01 13.97
CA SER A 264 18.93 9.47 14.48
C SER A 264 19.03 7.97 14.65
N ALA A 265 18.42 7.46 15.72
CA ALA A 265 18.35 6.05 16.00
C ALA A 265 16.95 5.70 16.53
N THR A 266 16.27 4.73 15.93
CA THR A 266 14.93 4.30 16.36
C THR A 266 14.89 2.80 16.47
N SER A 267 14.39 2.30 17.60
CA SER A 267 14.07 0.88 17.79
C SER A 267 12.62 0.71 18.16
N SER A 268 12.02 -0.38 17.69
CA SER A 268 10.64 -0.72 18.02
C SER A 268 10.47 -2.21 18.27
N ARG A 269 9.45 -2.55 19.07
CA ARG A 269 8.97 -3.91 19.31
C ARG A 269 7.46 -3.90 19.19
N THR A 270 6.92 -4.80 18.38
CA THR A 270 5.49 -4.81 18.07
C THR A 270 4.93 -6.23 18.13
N PRO A 271 4.69 -6.80 19.33
CA PRO A 271 3.90 -8.02 19.45
C PRO A 271 2.42 -7.73 19.17
N SER A 272 1.74 -8.68 18.52
CA SER A 272 0.32 -8.63 18.23
C SER A 272 -0.29 -10.04 18.28
N LEU A 273 -1.48 -10.14 18.86
CA LEU A 273 -2.31 -11.35 18.88
C LEU A 273 -3.59 -11.08 18.12
N ASP A 274 -3.90 -11.93 17.14
CA ASP A 274 -5.07 -11.87 16.29
C ASP A 274 -5.87 -13.18 16.43
N LEU A 275 -7.09 -13.06 16.90
CA LEU A 275 -8.05 -14.15 17.07
C LEU A 275 -9.21 -13.96 16.10
N TYR A 276 -9.45 -14.93 15.28
CA TYR A 276 -10.49 -14.90 14.25
C TYR A 276 -11.41 -16.12 14.37
N TYR A 277 -12.70 -15.87 14.18
CA TYR A 277 -13.73 -16.88 14.10
C TYR A 277 -14.70 -16.60 12.97
N HIS A 278 -15.02 -17.63 12.20
CA HIS A 278 -16.07 -17.60 11.17
C HIS A 278 -16.97 -18.83 11.32
N HIS A 279 -18.27 -18.65 11.18
CA HIS A 279 -19.25 -19.73 11.19
C HIS A 279 -20.32 -19.55 10.11
N ASP A 280 -20.51 -20.57 9.28
CA ASP A 280 -21.59 -20.68 8.34
C ASP A 280 -22.78 -21.41 8.99
N PHE A 281 -23.88 -20.71 9.16
CA PHE A 281 -25.12 -21.28 9.66
C PHE A 281 -25.94 -21.92 8.53
N ARG A 282 -26.98 -22.65 8.90
CA ARG A 282 -27.98 -23.12 7.94
C ARG A 282 -28.66 -21.91 7.24
N ARG A 283 -29.21 -22.09 6.04
CA ARG A 283 -29.91 -21.06 5.25
C ARG A 283 -29.05 -19.93 4.72
N HIS A 284 -27.79 -20.19 4.38
CA HIS A 284 -26.88 -19.22 3.75
C HIS A 284 -26.55 -17.97 4.60
N GLN A 285 -26.59 -18.11 5.90
CA GLN A 285 -26.18 -17.08 6.84
C GLN A 285 -24.76 -17.35 7.34
N SER A 286 -24.00 -16.31 7.63
CA SER A 286 -22.69 -16.43 8.25
C SER A 286 -22.43 -15.33 9.27
N LEU A 287 -21.61 -15.64 10.26
CA LEU A 287 -21.07 -14.70 11.24
C LEU A 287 -19.55 -14.78 11.21
N THR A 288 -18.92 -13.62 11.14
CA THR A 288 -17.48 -13.49 11.26
C THR A 288 -17.17 -12.57 12.44
N ALA A 289 -16.21 -12.96 13.28
CA ALA A 289 -15.72 -12.14 14.37
C ALA A 289 -14.19 -12.13 14.39
N ASN A 290 -13.61 -10.99 14.75
CA ASN A 290 -12.18 -10.83 14.87
C ASN A 290 -11.82 -9.95 16.07
N ILE A 291 -10.75 -10.30 16.79
CA ILE A 291 -10.19 -9.55 17.90
C ILE A 291 -8.68 -9.45 17.70
N VAL A 292 -8.14 -8.24 17.68
CA VAL A 292 -6.69 -8.00 17.53
C VAL A 292 -6.21 -7.11 18.67
N GLY A 293 -5.24 -7.61 19.44
CA GLY A 293 -4.51 -6.84 20.43
C GLY A 293 -3.09 -6.56 19.93
N THR A 294 -2.64 -5.31 19.98
CA THR A 294 -1.29 -4.90 19.58
C THR A 294 -0.66 -4.05 20.68
N PHE A 295 0.61 -4.32 20.96
CA PHE A 295 1.46 -3.48 21.80
C PHE A 295 2.63 -2.99 20.97
N ILE A 296 2.92 -1.69 21.03
CA ILE A 296 4.08 -1.08 20.36
C ILE A 296 4.91 -0.38 21.43
N LYS A 297 6.19 -0.72 21.49
CA LYS A 297 7.18 0.04 22.26
C LYS A 297 8.19 0.62 21.30
N THR A 298 8.43 1.94 21.38
CA THR A 298 9.40 2.65 20.55
C THR A 298 10.36 3.43 21.44
N ASP A 299 11.64 3.32 21.14
CA ASP A 299 12.70 4.13 21.72
C ASP A 299 13.42 4.83 20.56
N SER A 300 13.49 6.16 20.56
CA SER A 300 14.10 6.97 19.51
C SER A 300 15.03 8.01 20.11
N HIS A 301 16.17 8.22 19.47
CA HIS A 301 17.14 9.26 19.78
C HIS A 301 17.38 10.10 18.55
N THR A 302 17.46 11.43 18.70
CA THR A 302 17.78 12.38 17.63
C THR A 302 18.73 13.42 18.16
N GLU A 303 19.83 13.64 17.45
CA GLU A 303 20.80 14.71 17.69
C GLU A 303 21.16 15.42 16.41
N ARG A 304 21.42 16.73 16.48
CA ARG A 304 21.83 17.58 15.37
C ARG A 304 22.57 18.80 15.90
N ASN A 305 23.64 19.22 15.23
CA ASN A 305 24.42 20.40 15.60
C ASN A 305 24.34 21.53 14.56
N GLU A 306 23.20 21.72 13.91
CA GLU A 306 22.96 22.79 12.92
C GLU A 306 22.88 24.18 13.60
N GLY A 307 24.01 24.87 13.71
CA GLY A 307 24.14 26.20 14.33
C GLY A 307 23.99 26.22 15.85
N SER A 308 23.45 25.21 16.45
CA SER A 308 23.38 24.92 17.90
C SER A 308 23.15 23.43 18.08
N ASP A 309 23.67 22.89 19.17
CA ASP A 309 23.36 21.51 19.55
C ASP A 309 21.87 21.39 19.89
N TYR A 310 21.25 20.36 19.35
CA TYR A 310 19.85 20.03 19.58
C TYR A 310 19.70 18.52 19.65
N GLN A 311 19.26 18.04 20.80
CA GLN A 311 19.06 16.59 21.01
C GLN A 311 17.80 16.30 21.82
N TYR A 312 17.15 15.22 21.51
CA TYR A 312 16.06 14.68 22.30
C TYR A 312 15.91 13.17 22.15
N ASP A 313 15.41 12.57 23.22
CA ASP A 313 14.98 11.17 23.28
C ASP A 313 13.46 11.09 23.28
N THR A 314 12.90 10.06 22.62
CA THR A 314 11.48 9.77 22.68
C THR A 314 11.26 8.33 23.13
N LYS A 315 10.47 8.14 24.19
CA LYS A 315 10.03 6.83 24.66
C LYS A 315 8.51 6.70 24.45
N GLY A 316 8.11 5.80 23.56
CA GLY A 316 6.72 5.59 23.21
C GLY A 316 6.18 4.23 23.61
N LYS A 317 4.95 4.19 24.11
CA LYS A 317 4.16 2.98 24.35
C LYS A 317 2.78 3.17 23.77
N THR A 318 2.35 2.23 22.93
CA THR A 318 0.99 2.23 22.37
C THR A 318 0.35 0.87 22.62
N TYR A 319 -0.87 0.89 23.12
CA TYR A 319 -1.74 -0.28 23.31
C TYR A 319 -2.96 -0.10 22.44
N SER A 320 -3.30 -1.11 21.64
CA SER A 320 -4.53 -1.07 20.86
C SER A 320 -5.29 -2.38 20.97
N LEU A 321 -6.61 -2.26 20.94
CA LEU A 321 -7.55 -3.36 20.86
C LEU A 321 -8.52 -3.06 19.72
N TRP A 322 -8.67 -4.00 18.81
CA TRP A 322 -9.60 -3.94 17.70
C TRP A 322 -10.55 -5.12 17.76
N ASN A 323 -11.83 -4.86 17.62
CA ASN A 323 -12.88 -5.88 17.57
C ASN A 323 -13.75 -5.63 16.37
N GLU A 324 -14.16 -6.69 15.70
CA GLU A 324 -15.01 -6.62 14.53
C GLU A 324 -15.96 -7.82 14.50
N ALA A 325 -17.22 -7.57 14.11
CA ALA A 325 -18.14 -8.64 13.79
C ALA A 325 -18.99 -8.27 12.57
N ILE A 326 -19.18 -9.25 11.67
CA ILE A 326 -20.01 -9.12 10.47
C ILE A 326 -20.95 -10.31 10.37
N TYR A 327 -22.21 -9.99 10.20
CA TYR A 327 -23.26 -10.92 9.82
C TYR A 327 -23.59 -10.74 8.34
N GLU A 328 -23.65 -11.85 7.60
CA GLU A 328 -24.13 -11.90 6.21
C GLU A 328 -25.31 -12.85 6.07
N ASN A 329 -26.27 -12.46 5.26
CA ASN A 329 -27.39 -13.32 4.87
C ASN A 329 -27.56 -13.25 3.34
N ARG A 330 -27.34 -14.39 2.67
CA ARG A 330 -27.44 -14.53 1.21
C ARG A 330 -28.86 -14.97 0.83
N LEU A 331 -29.73 -14.00 0.60
CA LEU A 331 -31.07 -14.20 0.07
C LEU A 331 -31.01 -14.31 -1.46
N LYS A 332 -31.99 -14.96 -2.08
CA LYS A 332 -31.99 -15.15 -3.55
C LYS A 332 -31.85 -13.83 -4.35
N PRO A 333 -32.60 -12.73 -4.03
CA PRO A 333 -32.46 -11.48 -4.80
C PRO A 333 -31.25 -10.62 -4.40
N PHE A 334 -30.74 -10.73 -3.17
CA PHE A 334 -29.65 -9.91 -2.67
C PHE A 334 -28.91 -10.58 -1.49
N THR A 335 -27.73 -10.09 -1.21
CA THR A 335 -26.98 -10.36 0.02
C THR A 335 -27.07 -9.15 0.93
N PHE A 336 -27.54 -9.35 2.15
CA PHE A 336 -27.45 -8.37 3.22
C PHE A 336 -26.18 -8.62 4.01
N SER A 337 -25.43 -7.56 4.33
CA SER A 337 -24.29 -7.59 5.24
C SER A 337 -24.45 -6.46 6.25
N GLY A 338 -24.27 -6.76 7.52
CA GLY A 338 -24.27 -5.75 8.58
C GLY A 338 -23.27 -6.11 9.66
N GLY A 339 -22.69 -5.10 10.29
CA GLY A 339 -21.67 -5.35 11.28
C GLY A 339 -21.20 -4.12 12.01
N PHE A 340 -20.25 -4.35 12.89
CA PHE A 340 -19.58 -3.27 13.62
C PHE A 340 -18.07 -3.49 13.64
N GLN A 341 -17.34 -2.39 13.81
CA GLN A 341 -15.92 -2.36 14.13
C GLN A 341 -15.75 -1.45 15.36
N PHE A 342 -15.04 -1.91 16.36
CA PHE A 342 -14.70 -1.14 17.54
C PHE A 342 -13.20 -1.17 17.74
N GLY A 343 -12.58 0.03 17.78
CA GLY A 343 -11.16 0.20 18.03
C GLY A 343 -10.95 1.09 19.26
N GLN A 344 -9.97 0.71 20.07
CA GLN A 344 -9.49 1.52 21.17
C GLN A 344 -7.97 1.55 21.16
N ARG A 345 -7.39 2.74 21.33
CA ARG A 345 -5.94 2.93 21.39
C ARG A 345 -5.60 3.89 22.52
N TYR A 346 -4.56 3.55 23.25
CA TYR A 346 -3.88 4.44 24.18
C TYR A 346 -2.41 4.57 23.74
N SER A 347 -1.94 5.80 23.60
CA SER A 347 -0.53 6.11 23.30
C SER A 347 0.00 7.03 24.38
N HIS A 348 1.21 6.73 24.87
CA HIS A 348 1.95 7.52 25.82
C HIS A 348 3.38 7.70 25.28
N ASN A 349 3.74 8.95 24.95
CA ASN A 349 5.04 9.30 24.39
C ASN A 349 5.69 10.38 25.27
N GLU A 350 6.86 10.09 25.77
CA GLU A 350 7.70 11.00 26.56
C GLU A 350 8.85 11.51 25.69
N TYR A 351 8.97 12.80 25.59
CA TYR A 351 10.08 13.49 24.93
C TYR A 351 10.96 14.11 26.02
N HIS A 352 12.27 13.91 25.94
CA HIS A 352 13.25 14.39 26.88
C HIS A 352 14.44 15.03 26.17
N GLY A 353 14.95 16.13 26.69
CA GLY A 353 16.05 16.90 26.13
C GLY A 353 15.58 18.27 25.65
N ASP A 354 16.09 18.75 24.52
CA ASP A 354 15.70 20.05 23.96
C ASP A 354 14.23 20.11 23.50
N SER A 355 13.56 18.96 23.45
CA SER A 355 12.11 18.85 23.31
C SER A 355 11.55 18.13 24.53
N GLU A 356 10.93 18.90 25.45
CA GLU A 356 10.28 18.36 26.64
C GLU A 356 8.77 18.33 26.45
N ALA A 357 8.19 17.13 26.40
CA ALA A 357 6.75 16.96 26.31
C ALA A 357 6.31 15.55 26.76
N ILE A 358 5.15 15.47 27.36
CA ILE A 358 4.44 14.21 27.57
C ILE A 358 3.19 14.26 26.71
N ASN A 359 3.07 13.33 25.78
CA ASN A 359 1.92 13.24 24.91
C ASN A 359 1.13 11.96 25.22
N GLU A 360 0.02 12.13 25.91
CA GLU A 360 -0.94 11.06 26.20
C GLU A 360 -2.16 11.20 25.31
N MET A 361 -2.48 10.15 24.58
CA MET A 361 -3.64 10.15 23.72
C MET A 361 -4.49 8.90 23.93
N HIS A 362 -5.77 9.12 24.13
CA HIS A 362 -6.80 8.09 24.13
C HIS A 362 -7.69 8.26 22.90
N THR A 363 -7.77 7.24 22.09
CA THR A 363 -8.69 7.22 20.96
C THR A 363 -9.63 6.04 21.06
N SER A 364 -10.89 6.23 20.70
CA SER A 364 -11.82 5.14 20.47
C SER A 364 -12.69 5.42 19.25
N GLN A 365 -13.00 4.37 18.52
CA GLN A 365 -13.91 4.44 17.38
C GLN A 365 -14.90 3.29 17.44
N LEU A 366 -16.14 3.60 17.13
CA LEU A 366 -17.19 2.62 16.84
C LEU A 366 -17.70 2.90 15.44
N TYR A 367 -17.64 1.93 14.56
CA TYR A 367 -18.19 1.98 13.22
C TYR A 367 -19.28 0.93 13.08
N LEU A 368 -20.47 1.35 12.67
CA LEU A 368 -21.60 0.49 12.36
C LEU A 368 -21.88 0.59 10.87
N PHE A 369 -22.20 -0.51 10.22
CA PHE A 369 -22.55 -0.48 8.81
C PHE A 369 -23.64 -1.49 8.45
N SER A 370 -24.34 -1.17 7.36
CA SER A 370 -25.31 -2.04 6.71
C SER A 370 -25.18 -1.90 5.20
N GLN A 371 -25.20 -2.99 4.47
CA GLN A 371 -24.99 -3.03 3.03
C GLN A 371 -25.87 -4.07 2.36
N LEU A 372 -26.43 -3.74 1.21
CA LEU A 372 -27.13 -4.64 0.29
C LEU A 372 -26.33 -4.77 -1.00
N LYS A 373 -26.19 -5.99 -1.50
CA LYS A 373 -25.56 -6.29 -2.80
C LYS A 373 -26.41 -7.28 -3.56
N GLY A 374 -26.77 -6.95 -4.80
CA GLY A 374 -27.66 -7.80 -5.59
C GLY A 374 -27.73 -7.44 -7.06
N ASN A 375 -28.71 -8.02 -7.75
CA ASN A 375 -28.99 -7.75 -9.15
C ASN A 375 -30.48 -7.43 -9.35
N LEU A 376 -30.76 -6.43 -10.17
CA LEU A 376 -32.07 -6.07 -10.68
C LEU A 376 -32.05 -6.26 -12.20
N GLY A 377 -32.41 -7.42 -12.67
CA GLY A 377 -32.24 -7.82 -14.07
C GLY A 377 -30.76 -7.79 -14.46
N LYS A 378 -30.40 -6.94 -15.43
CA LYS A 378 -28.99 -6.75 -15.86
C LYS A 378 -28.19 -5.79 -14.99
N LEU A 379 -28.85 -4.98 -14.17
CA LEU A 379 -28.18 -4.02 -13.29
C LEU A 379 -27.68 -4.73 -12.03
N SER A 380 -26.38 -4.73 -11.80
CA SER A 380 -25.79 -5.14 -10.52
C SER A 380 -25.63 -3.91 -9.62
N TYR A 381 -25.96 -4.03 -8.36
CA TYR A 381 -25.87 -2.94 -7.41
C TYR A 381 -25.22 -3.36 -6.09
N MET A 382 -24.61 -2.42 -5.43
CA MET A 382 -24.19 -2.46 -4.04
C MET A 382 -24.56 -1.10 -3.43
N ALA A 383 -25.30 -1.09 -2.34
CA ALA A 383 -25.67 0.12 -1.64
C ALA A 383 -25.57 -0.10 -0.13
N GLY A 384 -25.04 0.86 0.59
CA GLY A 384 -24.87 0.73 2.02
C GLY A 384 -24.69 2.07 2.71
N VAL A 385 -24.77 2.02 4.02
CA VAL A 385 -24.58 3.14 4.91
C VAL A 385 -23.73 2.71 6.09
N GLY A 386 -22.74 3.55 6.42
CA GLY A 386 -21.93 3.45 7.62
C GLY A 386 -22.14 4.65 8.52
N ALA A 387 -21.99 4.46 9.82
CA ALA A 387 -21.95 5.52 10.78
C ALA A 387 -20.83 5.25 11.79
N SER A 388 -19.97 6.23 12.01
CA SER A 388 -18.86 6.11 12.97
C SER A 388 -19.01 7.12 14.08
N ARG A 389 -18.66 6.69 15.28
CA ARG A 389 -18.34 7.58 16.39
C ARG A 389 -16.84 7.56 16.58
N ARG A 390 -16.18 8.72 16.48
CA ARG A 390 -14.75 8.92 16.72
C ARG A 390 -14.56 9.78 17.95
N TYR A 391 -13.90 9.22 18.96
CA TYR A 391 -13.54 9.94 20.16
C TYR A 391 -12.02 9.96 20.29
N TYR A 392 -11.45 11.11 20.60
CA TYR A 392 -10.08 11.22 21.05
C TYR A 392 -9.95 12.27 22.17
N ARG A 393 -9.02 12.00 23.05
CA ARG A 393 -8.62 12.90 24.13
C ARG A 393 -7.11 12.98 24.16
N GLN A 394 -6.59 14.20 24.20
CA GLN A 394 -5.18 14.51 24.37
C GLN A 394 -5.05 15.71 25.28
N ALA A 395 -4.32 15.58 26.40
CA ALA A 395 -4.28 16.59 27.45
C ALA A 395 -5.71 17.08 27.80
N ASP A 396 -5.98 18.38 27.68
CA ASP A 396 -7.28 18.97 27.93
C ASP A 396 -8.24 18.95 26.76
N ALA A 397 -7.73 18.66 25.54
CA ALA A 397 -8.55 18.60 24.33
C ALA A 397 -9.35 17.30 24.27
N LYS A 398 -10.66 17.43 24.08
CA LYS A 398 -11.59 16.30 23.91
C LYS A 398 -12.44 16.51 22.67
N HIS A 399 -12.48 15.51 21.82
CA HIS A 399 -13.25 15.56 20.58
C HIS A 399 -14.11 14.32 20.44
N ASN A 400 -15.35 14.50 20.00
CA ASN A 400 -16.30 13.44 19.77
C ASN A 400 -17.08 13.74 18.49
N PHE A 401 -16.78 12.98 17.43
CA PHE A 401 -17.34 13.19 16.10
C PHE A 401 -18.27 12.03 15.75
N TRP A 402 -19.43 12.38 15.19
CA TRP A 402 -20.30 11.46 14.50
C TRP A 402 -20.16 11.67 13.00
N LEU A 403 -19.81 10.60 12.29
CA LEU A 403 -19.48 10.60 10.89
C LEU A 403 -20.44 9.66 10.16
N PHE A 404 -20.90 10.06 8.98
CA PHE A 404 -21.82 9.29 8.18
C PHE A 404 -21.21 8.97 6.85
N ARG A 405 -21.34 7.71 6.39
CA ARG A 405 -20.68 7.17 5.21
C ARG A 405 -21.67 6.45 4.29
N PRO A 406 -22.43 7.14 3.46
CA PRO A 406 -23.21 6.52 2.38
C PRO A 406 -22.27 6.10 1.24
N LYS A 407 -22.53 4.93 0.68
CA LYS A 407 -21.80 4.37 -0.44
C LYS A 407 -22.71 3.59 -1.35
N PHE A 408 -22.55 3.75 -2.67
CA PHE A 408 -23.23 2.87 -3.63
C PHE A 408 -22.37 2.64 -4.86
N SER A 409 -22.60 1.49 -5.50
CA SER A 409 -21.98 1.08 -6.76
C SER A 409 -23.06 0.51 -7.66
N LEU A 410 -23.04 0.92 -8.92
CA LEU A 410 -23.93 0.42 -9.96
C LEU A 410 -23.09 -0.12 -11.12
N SER A 411 -23.49 -1.24 -11.69
CA SER A 411 -22.78 -1.82 -12.83
C SER A 411 -23.76 -2.42 -13.82
N TYR A 412 -23.67 -2.00 -15.09
CA TYR A 412 -24.57 -2.38 -16.16
C TYR A 412 -23.81 -2.88 -17.39
N PRO A 413 -24.12 -4.07 -17.95
CA PRO A 413 -23.57 -4.53 -19.21
C PRO A 413 -24.25 -3.81 -20.38
N VAL A 414 -23.56 -2.81 -20.94
CA VAL A 414 -24.05 -2.00 -22.09
C VAL A 414 -24.12 -2.85 -23.36
N ALA A 415 -23.11 -3.74 -23.55
CA ALA A 415 -23.04 -4.69 -24.66
C ALA A 415 -22.39 -6.00 -24.19
N LYS A 416 -22.30 -7.01 -25.08
CA LYS A 416 -21.76 -8.35 -24.79
C LYS A 416 -20.40 -8.33 -24.07
N HIS A 417 -19.52 -7.41 -24.45
CA HIS A 417 -18.15 -7.30 -23.93
C HIS A 417 -17.90 -5.94 -23.21
N LEU A 418 -18.91 -5.08 -23.12
CA LEU A 418 -18.79 -3.72 -22.64
C LEU A 418 -19.63 -3.51 -21.37
N LYS A 419 -19.00 -3.06 -20.30
CA LYS A 419 -19.62 -2.84 -19.00
C LYS A 419 -19.35 -1.43 -18.51
N LEU A 420 -20.40 -0.74 -18.06
CA LEU A 420 -20.34 0.56 -17.42
C LEU A 420 -20.51 0.37 -15.92
N LYS A 421 -19.68 1.04 -15.12
CA LYS A 421 -19.74 1.05 -13.67
C LYS A 421 -19.68 2.48 -13.16
N TYR A 422 -20.47 2.77 -12.14
CA TYR A 422 -20.41 4.02 -11.40
C TYR A 422 -20.35 3.74 -9.91
N ASP A 423 -19.42 4.39 -9.22
CA ASP A 423 -19.23 4.31 -7.77
C ASP A 423 -19.35 5.70 -7.15
N PHE A 424 -20.00 5.76 -6.01
CA PHE A 424 -20.12 6.96 -5.19
C PHE A 424 -19.85 6.61 -3.73
N GLU A 425 -19.08 7.47 -3.07
CA GLU A 425 -18.86 7.39 -1.64
C GLU A 425 -18.69 8.79 -1.04
N THR A 426 -19.24 9.00 0.15
CA THR A 426 -18.84 10.11 1.02
C THR A 426 -18.27 9.52 2.31
N ALA A 427 -17.08 9.96 2.69
CA ALA A 427 -16.41 9.54 3.90
C ALA A 427 -15.77 10.74 4.63
N GLN A 428 -15.55 10.59 5.91
CA GLN A 428 -14.82 11.56 6.72
C GLN A 428 -13.62 10.86 7.35
N HIS A 429 -12.49 11.54 7.37
CA HIS A 429 -11.24 11.02 7.95
C HIS A 429 -10.79 11.91 9.09
N VAL A 430 -10.30 11.30 10.15
CA VAL A 430 -9.65 11.99 11.27
C VAL A 430 -8.14 11.99 11.03
N SER A 431 -7.48 13.10 11.30
CA SER A 431 -6.03 13.26 11.17
C SER A 431 -5.25 12.19 11.92
N GLN A 432 -4.06 11.90 11.44
CA GLN A 432 -3.13 11.01 12.13
C GLN A 432 -2.82 11.51 13.54
N ILE A 433 -2.58 10.60 14.46
CA ILE A 433 -2.28 10.89 15.88
C ILE A 433 -1.14 11.90 16.03
N ALA A 434 -0.07 11.74 15.24
CA ALA A 434 1.09 12.62 15.28
C ALA A 434 0.74 14.09 14.94
N LEU A 435 -0.22 14.34 14.05
CA LEU A 435 -0.64 15.70 13.65
C LEU A 435 -1.47 16.40 14.72
N VAL A 436 -2.13 15.68 15.59
CA VAL A 436 -2.92 16.24 16.70
C VAL A 436 -2.11 16.35 18.00
N SER A 437 -0.83 15.98 17.99
CA SER A 437 0.08 16.12 19.12
C SER A 437 0.28 17.60 19.51
N ASN A 438 0.55 17.88 20.77
CA ASN A 438 0.98 19.19 21.25
C ASN A 438 2.52 19.36 21.26
N ALA A 439 3.26 18.41 20.69
CA ALA A 439 4.72 18.48 20.62
C ALA A 439 5.20 19.60 19.70
N SER A 440 6.35 20.18 20.05
CA SER A 440 7.07 21.19 19.29
C SER A 440 8.45 20.62 18.93
N ILE A 441 8.76 20.55 17.63
CA ILE A 441 10.01 19.95 17.14
C ILE A 441 10.73 20.94 16.23
N LYS A 442 11.99 21.27 16.55
CA LYS A 442 12.84 22.12 15.74
C LYS A 442 13.22 21.41 14.44
N VAL A 443 12.76 21.94 13.30
CA VAL A 443 13.12 21.42 11.96
C VAL A 443 14.50 21.95 11.55
N ASN A 444 14.76 23.24 11.76
CA ASN A 444 16.04 23.91 11.49
C ASN A 444 16.13 25.21 12.29
N SER A 445 17.17 26.01 12.06
CA SER A 445 17.38 27.29 12.75
C SER A 445 16.26 28.32 12.53
N MET A 446 15.50 28.20 11.44
CA MET A 446 14.42 29.13 11.06
C MET A 446 13.01 28.55 11.27
N GLU A 447 12.89 27.23 11.54
CA GLU A 447 11.60 26.54 11.44
C GLU A 447 11.38 25.54 12.55
N THR A 448 10.18 25.57 13.11
CA THR A 448 9.68 24.61 14.13
C THR A 448 8.37 23.99 13.67
N LEU A 449 8.25 22.68 13.75
CA LEU A 449 7.02 21.93 13.52
C LEU A 449 6.18 21.92 14.80
N LEU A 450 4.91 22.32 14.68
CA LEU A 450 3.93 22.29 15.75
C LEU A 450 2.78 21.34 15.39
N GLY A 451 2.42 20.44 16.29
CA GLY A 451 1.17 19.71 16.20
C GLY A 451 -0.04 20.64 16.41
N ASN A 452 -1.22 20.22 15.94
CA ASN A 452 -2.47 20.94 16.14
C ASN A 452 -3.56 20.00 16.68
N PRO A 453 -3.85 20.01 17.98
CA PRO A 453 -4.88 19.17 18.58
C PRO A 453 -6.33 19.57 18.19
N ASN A 454 -6.53 20.72 17.52
CA ASN A 454 -7.84 21.24 17.15
C ASN A 454 -8.29 20.85 15.74
N LEU A 455 -7.57 19.96 15.07
CA LEU A 455 -7.95 19.48 13.75
C LEU A 455 -9.29 18.72 13.80
N ARG A 456 -10.15 19.01 12.82
CA ARG A 456 -11.45 18.37 12.63
C ARG A 456 -11.37 17.29 11.56
N PRO A 457 -12.34 16.36 11.50
CA PRO A 457 -12.41 15.43 10.38
C PRO A 457 -12.56 16.16 9.06
N ASN A 458 -11.81 15.76 8.05
CA ASN A 458 -12.05 16.20 6.68
C ASN A 458 -13.27 15.47 6.09
N ARG A 459 -13.82 15.99 5.00
CA ARG A 459 -14.91 15.37 4.24
C ARG A 459 -14.47 15.10 2.82
N ARG A 460 -14.48 13.84 2.46
CA ARG A 460 -14.10 13.34 1.15
C ARG A 460 -15.33 12.77 0.44
N THR A 461 -15.56 13.18 -0.81
CA THR A 461 -16.62 12.65 -1.67
C THR A 461 -16.00 12.18 -2.97
N ASP A 462 -16.20 10.92 -3.30
CA ASP A 462 -15.61 10.22 -4.44
C ASP A 462 -16.70 9.91 -5.49
N HIS A 463 -16.40 10.23 -6.74
CA HIS A 463 -17.17 9.84 -7.93
C HIS A 463 -16.24 9.09 -8.87
N ASN A 464 -16.61 7.88 -9.24
CA ASN A 464 -15.83 7.03 -10.15
C ASN A 464 -16.73 6.48 -11.26
N LEU A 465 -16.42 6.79 -12.50
CA LEU A 465 -17.09 6.26 -13.68
C LEU A 465 -16.09 5.42 -14.48
N GLN A 466 -16.43 4.17 -14.73
CA GLN A 466 -15.54 3.21 -15.37
C GLN A 466 -16.24 2.49 -16.52
N LEU A 467 -15.62 2.49 -17.68
CA LEU A 467 -16.03 1.72 -18.85
C LEU A 467 -15.01 0.60 -19.09
N THR A 468 -15.44 -0.65 -19.05
CA THR A 468 -14.56 -1.82 -19.21
C THR A 468 -15.00 -2.66 -20.40
N TYR A 469 -14.08 -2.88 -21.35
CA TYR A 469 -14.22 -3.82 -22.45
C TYR A 469 -13.37 -5.06 -22.17
N THR A 470 -13.99 -6.25 -22.21
CA THR A 470 -13.30 -7.51 -21.86
C THR A 470 -13.58 -8.59 -22.90
N THR A 471 -12.51 -9.13 -23.48
CA THR A 471 -12.49 -10.34 -24.33
C THR A 471 -11.53 -11.37 -23.71
N PRO A 472 -11.45 -12.61 -24.22
CA PRO A 472 -10.45 -13.56 -23.72
C PRO A 472 -9.01 -13.07 -23.77
N ARG A 473 -8.65 -12.19 -24.73
CA ARG A 473 -7.28 -11.71 -24.95
C ARG A 473 -7.04 -10.24 -24.60
N LEU A 474 -8.11 -9.45 -24.39
CA LEU A 474 -7.98 -8.01 -24.15
C LEU A 474 -8.89 -7.59 -22.99
N THR A 475 -8.32 -6.88 -22.03
CA THR A 475 -9.06 -6.06 -21.08
C THR A 475 -8.65 -4.62 -21.28
N ALA A 476 -9.58 -3.77 -21.68
CA ALA A 476 -9.40 -2.33 -21.83
C ALA A 476 -10.36 -1.59 -20.89
N GLN A 477 -9.84 -0.63 -20.15
CA GLN A 477 -10.58 0.12 -19.15
C GLN A 477 -10.32 1.61 -19.34
N LEU A 478 -11.39 2.40 -19.37
CA LEU A 478 -11.34 3.85 -19.30
C LEU A 478 -12.04 4.28 -18.02
N GLN A 479 -11.36 5.08 -17.20
CA GLN A 479 -11.82 5.54 -15.91
C GLN A 479 -11.77 7.07 -15.83
N GLY A 480 -12.88 7.66 -15.41
CA GLY A 480 -12.96 9.05 -14.97
C GLY A 480 -13.24 9.08 -13.46
N TYR A 481 -12.44 9.81 -12.72
CA TYR A 481 -12.54 9.89 -11.27
C TYR A 481 -12.50 11.34 -10.81
N TYR A 482 -13.37 11.70 -9.88
CA TYR A 482 -13.38 13.00 -9.26
C TYR A 482 -13.51 12.89 -7.75
N LEU A 483 -12.50 13.41 -7.05
CA LEU A 483 -12.44 13.52 -5.59
C LEU A 483 -12.69 14.97 -5.19
N ILE A 484 -13.67 15.18 -4.32
CA ILE A 484 -13.89 16.43 -3.61
C ILE A 484 -13.48 16.22 -2.15
N ASN A 485 -12.45 16.92 -1.69
CA ASN A 485 -11.97 16.81 -0.32
C ASN A 485 -11.99 18.21 0.34
N SER A 486 -13.00 18.43 1.15
CA SER A 486 -13.21 19.67 1.90
C SER A 486 -12.74 19.51 3.35
N HIS A 487 -12.36 20.63 3.99
CA HIS A 487 -11.77 20.65 5.32
C HIS A 487 -10.54 19.72 5.43
N CYS A 488 -9.79 19.59 4.33
CA CYS A 488 -8.60 18.76 4.31
C CYS A 488 -7.48 19.38 5.15
N ASN A 489 -6.69 18.54 5.80
CA ASN A 489 -5.51 19.00 6.51
C ASN A 489 -4.48 19.48 5.52
N MET A 490 -4.06 20.72 5.66
CA MET A 490 -2.99 21.33 4.86
C MET A 490 -2.00 22.02 5.76
N GLU A 491 -0.75 22.02 5.37
CA GLU A 491 0.27 22.78 6.07
C GLU A 491 0.00 24.27 6.01
N LYS A 492 0.32 24.93 7.12
CA LYS A 492 0.28 26.37 7.27
C LYS A 492 1.58 26.84 7.92
N TYR A 493 2.19 27.85 7.34
CA TYR A 493 3.34 28.51 7.92
C TYR A 493 2.91 29.78 8.63
N VAL A 494 3.17 29.86 9.93
CA VAL A 494 2.97 31.06 10.75
C VAL A 494 4.32 31.70 10.96
N ARG A 495 4.45 32.97 10.54
CA ARG A 495 5.67 33.76 10.71
C ARG A 495 5.52 34.64 11.96
N LYS A 496 6.48 34.55 12.89
CA LYS A 496 6.48 35.33 14.11
C LYS A 496 7.91 35.53 14.61
N ASP A 497 8.29 36.80 14.90
CA ASP A 497 9.58 37.21 15.48
C ASP A 497 10.78 36.67 14.67
N GLY A 498 10.68 36.71 13.34
CA GLY A 498 11.74 36.22 12.43
C GLY A 498 11.87 34.70 12.37
N HIS A 499 10.97 33.94 13.01
CA HIS A 499 10.91 32.49 12.98
C HIS A 499 9.64 31.98 12.30
N PHE A 500 9.65 30.74 11.78
CA PHE A 500 8.56 30.11 11.05
C PHE A 500 8.08 28.88 11.79
N TYR A 501 6.77 28.83 12.04
CA TYR A 501 6.10 27.70 12.65
C TYR A 501 5.27 26.99 11.60
N GLN A 502 5.65 25.76 11.30
CA GLN A 502 4.90 24.88 10.42
C GLN A 502 3.84 24.13 11.24
N THR A 503 2.59 24.22 10.87
CA THR A 503 1.49 23.50 11.54
C THR A 503 0.49 23.01 10.50
N GLN A 504 -0.50 22.25 10.92
CA GLN A 504 -1.61 21.80 10.08
C GLN A 504 -2.88 22.59 10.40
N THR A 505 -3.66 22.91 9.37
CA THR A 505 -4.99 23.55 9.50
C THR A 505 -5.97 22.92 8.53
N ASN A 506 -7.26 22.96 8.86
CA ASN A 506 -8.29 22.41 7.98
C ASN A 506 -9.63 23.16 7.98
N ALA A 507 -9.68 24.39 8.51
CA ALA A 507 -10.94 25.11 8.70
C ALA A 507 -11.70 25.36 7.39
N ASN A 508 -11.00 25.87 6.34
CA ASN A 508 -11.60 26.26 5.06
C ASN A 508 -10.84 25.73 3.86
N ASN A 509 -10.16 24.63 4.01
CA ASN A 509 -9.28 24.07 2.98
C ASN A 509 -10.03 23.11 2.05
N GLU A 510 -9.67 23.11 0.78
CA GLU A 510 -10.10 22.14 -0.22
C GLU A 510 -8.88 21.58 -0.94
N CYS A 511 -8.82 20.25 -1.05
CA CYS A 511 -7.80 19.53 -1.79
C CYS A 511 -8.49 18.48 -2.66
N SER A 512 -8.89 18.88 -3.85
CA SER A 512 -9.68 18.06 -4.77
C SER A 512 -8.85 17.68 -5.97
N PHE A 513 -9.16 16.57 -6.61
CA PHE A 513 -8.55 16.22 -7.89
C PHE A 513 -9.46 15.43 -8.81
N PHE A 514 -9.19 15.56 -10.10
CA PHE A 514 -9.85 14.83 -11.17
C PHE A 514 -8.82 14.10 -12.01
N PHE A 515 -9.15 12.90 -12.49
CA PHE A 515 -8.34 12.25 -13.50
C PHE A 515 -9.17 11.48 -14.54
N ILE A 516 -8.58 11.34 -15.72
CA ILE A 516 -8.99 10.38 -16.74
C ILE A 516 -7.80 9.46 -17.01
N GLN A 517 -7.99 8.17 -16.88
CA GLN A 517 -6.95 7.16 -17.08
C GLN A 517 -7.46 6.00 -17.92
N SER A 518 -6.62 5.53 -18.83
CA SER A 518 -6.82 4.27 -19.56
C SER A 518 -5.85 3.21 -19.05
N TYR A 519 -6.35 1.98 -18.92
CA TYR A 519 -5.56 0.78 -18.58
C TYR A 519 -5.88 -0.30 -19.60
N ASN A 520 -4.88 -0.88 -20.23
CA ASN A 520 -5.05 -1.86 -21.27
C ASN A 520 -4.09 -3.04 -21.06
N GLN A 521 -4.61 -4.25 -21.05
CA GLN A 521 -3.82 -5.45 -20.96
C GLN A 521 -4.18 -6.41 -22.10
N TRP A 522 -3.17 -6.85 -22.82
CA TRP A 522 -3.28 -7.79 -23.93
C TRP A 522 -2.56 -9.09 -23.62
N GLU A 523 -3.18 -10.19 -23.93
CA GLU A 523 -2.55 -11.48 -24.12
C GLU A 523 -2.18 -11.63 -25.60
N ILE A 524 -0.98 -11.15 -25.97
CA ILE A 524 -0.51 -11.10 -27.37
C ILE A 524 -0.39 -12.50 -27.93
N VAL A 525 0.27 -13.39 -27.16
CA VAL A 525 0.33 -14.83 -27.45
C VAL A 525 -0.26 -15.56 -26.25
N ALA A 526 -1.29 -16.38 -26.50
CA ALA A 526 -1.99 -17.10 -25.44
C ALA A 526 -1.00 -17.87 -24.55
N ASP A 527 -1.12 -17.64 -23.22
CA ASP A 527 -0.29 -18.24 -22.17
C ASP A 527 1.23 -17.98 -22.27
N ARG A 528 1.70 -17.18 -23.23
CA ARG A 528 3.14 -16.99 -23.47
C ARG A 528 3.60 -15.54 -23.40
N LEU A 529 2.79 -14.59 -23.86
CA LEU A 529 3.21 -13.18 -23.91
C LEU A 529 2.03 -12.27 -23.54
N THR A 530 2.20 -11.52 -22.46
CA THR A 530 1.26 -10.50 -22.03
C THR A 530 1.92 -9.13 -22.02
N ALA A 531 1.15 -8.09 -22.37
CA ALA A 531 1.58 -6.70 -22.27
C ALA A 531 0.49 -5.88 -21.59
N THR A 532 0.91 -4.92 -20.77
CA THR A 532 0.03 -3.94 -20.13
C THR A 532 0.53 -2.55 -20.43
N VAL A 533 -0.37 -1.64 -20.77
CA VAL A 533 -0.08 -0.22 -20.95
C VAL A 533 -1.17 0.59 -20.26
N TYR A 534 -0.77 1.58 -19.49
CA TYR A 534 -1.71 2.52 -18.87
C TYR A 534 -1.19 3.95 -19.00
N GLY A 535 -2.13 4.89 -18.94
CA GLY A 535 -1.78 6.31 -18.94
C GLY A 535 -2.99 7.17 -18.62
N GLY A 536 -2.74 8.29 -17.93
CA GLY A 536 -3.78 9.21 -17.51
C GLY A 536 -3.29 10.62 -17.26
N ILE A 537 -4.25 11.55 -17.25
CA ILE A 537 -4.05 12.96 -16.93
C ILE A 537 -4.74 13.23 -15.61
N PHE A 538 -4.06 13.95 -14.73
CA PHE A 538 -4.50 14.29 -13.38
C PHE A 538 -4.50 15.81 -13.24
N ARG A 539 -5.58 16.37 -12.68
CA ARG A 539 -5.73 17.78 -12.37
C ARG A 539 -6.06 17.96 -10.91
N PHE A 540 -5.21 18.70 -10.18
CA PHE A 540 -5.32 18.99 -8.75
C PHE A 540 -5.83 20.41 -8.55
N PHE A 541 -6.66 20.59 -7.53
CA PHE A 541 -7.23 21.85 -7.07
C PHE A 541 -6.97 21.99 -5.58
N ASN A 542 -6.21 23.01 -5.17
CA ASN A 542 -5.81 23.23 -3.78
C ASN A 542 -6.15 24.65 -3.39
N PHE A 543 -7.17 24.81 -2.57
CA PHE A 543 -7.67 26.10 -2.12
C PHE A 543 -7.56 26.19 -0.61
N GLY A 544 -6.60 26.98 -0.13
CA GLY A 544 -6.39 27.30 1.27
C GLY A 544 -7.03 28.63 1.67
N GLU A 545 -6.76 29.09 2.88
CA GLU A 545 -7.28 30.35 3.41
C GLU A 545 -6.84 31.55 2.57
N ASP A 546 -5.59 31.56 2.08
CA ASP A 546 -4.94 32.71 1.42
C ASP A 546 -4.24 32.34 0.11
N TYR A 547 -4.49 31.15 -0.44
CA TYR A 547 -3.93 30.72 -1.71
C TYR A 547 -4.91 29.90 -2.54
N ARG A 548 -4.66 29.84 -3.86
CA ARG A 548 -5.34 28.96 -4.81
C ARG A 548 -4.33 28.41 -5.81
N HIS A 549 -4.07 27.11 -5.72
CA HIS A 549 -3.14 26.43 -6.61
C HIS A 549 -3.85 25.36 -7.43
N THR A 550 -3.48 25.27 -8.69
CA THR A 550 -3.90 24.17 -9.57
C THR A 550 -2.68 23.55 -10.24
N PHE A 551 -2.68 22.23 -10.38
CA PHE A 551 -1.57 21.51 -10.95
C PHE A 551 -2.08 20.42 -11.89
N THR A 552 -1.39 20.19 -13.02
CA THR A 552 -1.71 19.10 -13.96
C THR A 552 -0.50 18.20 -14.11
N SER A 553 -0.70 16.90 -14.01
CA SER A 553 0.34 15.92 -14.23
C SER A 553 -0.13 14.78 -15.13
N PHE A 554 0.83 14.02 -15.64
CA PHE A 554 0.61 12.81 -16.41
C PHE A 554 1.29 11.64 -15.73
N ASN A 555 0.56 10.53 -15.60
CA ASN A 555 1.11 9.24 -15.18
C ASN A 555 0.90 8.21 -16.29
N GLY A 556 1.91 7.40 -16.55
CA GLY A 556 1.81 6.32 -17.53
C GLY A 556 2.93 5.29 -17.34
N GLY A 557 2.65 4.08 -17.75
CA GLY A 557 3.59 2.99 -17.64
C GLY A 557 3.24 1.81 -18.54
N CYS A 558 4.16 0.89 -18.63
CA CYS A 558 4.00 -0.35 -19.39
C CYS A 558 4.69 -1.52 -18.67
N SER A 559 4.19 -2.72 -18.93
CA SER A 559 4.86 -3.96 -18.56
C SER A 559 4.70 -5.02 -19.65
N VAL A 560 5.68 -5.89 -19.76
CA VAL A 560 5.66 -7.04 -20.66
C VAL A 560 6.15 -8.26 -19.89
N GLN A 561 5.45 -9.39 -20.04
CA GLN A 561 5.80 -10.67 -19.42
C GLN A 561 5.83 -11.76 -20.48
N ALA A 562 6.96 -12.47 -20.61
CA ALA A 562 7.13 -13.61 -21.51
C ALA A 562 7.37 -14.90 -20.70
N TYR A 563 6.58 -15.94 -21.00
CA TYR A 563 6.64 -17.26 -20.36
C TYR A 563 7.21 -18.28 -21.34
N LEU A 564 8.46 -18.70 -21.11
CA LEU A 564 9.25 -19.54 -22.01
C LEU A 564 9.68 -20.83 -21.30
N ASN A 565 8.76 -21.78 -21.17
CA ASN A 565 8.98 -23.05 -20.47
C ASN A 565 9.51 -22.84 -19.02
N ARG A 566 10.81 -23.05 -18.77
CA ARG A 566 11.45 -22.87 -17.45
C ARG A 566 11.85 -21.43 -17.17
N TRP A 567 11.78 -20.53 -18.14
CA TRP A 567 12.12 -19.13 -18.02
C TRP A 567 10.88 -18.24 -18.01
N THR A 568 10.91 -17.22 -17.19
CA THR A 568 9.97 -16.11 -17.26
C THR A 568 10.77 -14.82 -17.31
N LEU A 569 10.53 -14.01 -18.32
CA LEU A 569 11.17 -12.72 -18.49
C LEU A 569 10.13 -11.62 -18.32
N GLY A 570 10.48 -10.57 -17.58
CA GLY A 570 9.62 -9.44 -17.34
C GLY A 570 10.35 -8.11 -17.54
N ALA A 571 9.60 -7.12 -18.00
CA ALA A 571 10.05 -5.73 -18.04
C ALA A 571 8.90 -4.83 -17.57
N TYR A 572 9.21 -3.83 -16.80
CA TYR A 572 8.28 -2.82 -16.29
C TYR A 572 8.93 -1.44 -16.36
N ALA A 573 8.15 -0.43 -16.72
CA ALA A 573 8.55 0.97 -16.63
C ALA A 573 7.35 1.88 -16.40
N ASP A 574 7.51 2.90 -15.55
CA ASP A 574 6.58 4.01 -15.41
C ASP A 574 7.32 5.35 -15.26
N ASN A 575 6.62 6.45 -15.56
CA ASN A 575 7.17 7.80 -15.44
C ASN A 575 7.03 8.41 -14.03
N GLY A 576 6.56 7.63 -13.05
CA GLY A 576 6.19 8.14 -11.75
C GLY A 576 4.86 8.91 -11.79
N TRP A 577 4.56 9.60 -10.71
CA TRP A 577 3.35 10.40 -10.58
C TRP A 577 3.61 11.66 -9.77
N SER A 578 3.50 12.82 -10.43
CA SER A 578 3.60 14.11 -9.76
C SER A 578 2.22 14.52 -9.22
N PHE A 579 2.19 15.03 -8.01
CA PHE A 579 0.97 15.45 -7.34
C PHE A 579 1.16 16.79 -6.64
N MET A 580 0.06 17.42 -6.27
CA MET A 580 0.05 18.63 -5.46
C MET A 580 -1.03 18.50 -4.39
N GLU A 581 -0.66 18.74 -3.14
CA GLU A 581 -1.53 18.75 -1.98
C GLU A 581 -1.24 19.99 -1.13
N GLY A 582 -2.23 20.89 -1.03
CA GLY A 582 -2.02 22.20 -0.46
C GLY A 582 -0.99 23.02 -1.26
N GLU A 583 0.07 23.44 -0.62
CA GLU A 583 1.22 24.17 -1.19
C GLU A 583 2.43 23.24 -1.44
N HIS A 584 2.25 21.93 -1.28
CA HIS A 584 3.29 20.93 -1.55
C HIS A 584 3.11 20.28 -2.91
N ARG A 585 4.19 20.26 -3.70
CA ARG A 585 4.31 19.39 -4.87
C ARG A 585 5.23 18.24 -4.54
N GLY A 586 4.81 17.04 -4.90
CA GLY A 586 5.59 15.84 -4.73
C GLY A 586 5.69 15.02 -6.01
N LEU A 587 6.65 14.10 -6.03
CA LEU A 587 6.85 13.15 -7.10
C LEU A 587 7.04 11.75 -6.53
N ASN A 588 6.11 10.85 -6.84
CA ASN A 588 6.37 9.42 -6.81
C ASN A 588 7.29 9.10 -7.99
N VAL A 589 8.52 8.74 -7.70
CA VAL A 589 9.59 8.70 -8.71
C VAL A 589 9.35 7.67 -9.82
N PRO A 590 9.88 7.92 -11.03
CA PRO A 590 9.89 6.94 -12.11
C PRO A 590 10.56 5.63 -11.67
N SER A 591 10.03 4.52 -12.15
CA SER A 591 10.57 3.20 -11.80
C SER A 591 10.64 2.33 -13.04
N TRP A 592 11.72 1.59 -13.20
CA TRP A 592 11.83 0.54 -14.21
C TRP A 592 12.67 -0.61 -13.68
N HIS A 593 12.30 -1.80 -14.07
CA HIS A 593 13.04 -3.00 -13.74
C HIS A 593 12.88 -4.08 -14.80
N PHE A 594 13.85 -4.97 -14.82
CA PHE A 594 13.82 -6.20 -15.58
C PHE A 594 13.89 -7.39 -14.63
N THR A 595 13.19 -8.45 -14.97
CA THR A 595 13.18 -9.69 -14.20
C THR A 595 13.50 -10.87 -15.10
N ALA A 596 14.33 -11.78 -14.62
CA ALA A 596 14.56 -13.06 -15.25
C ALA A 596 14.46 -14.16 -14.19
N THR A 597 13.47 -15.02 -14.32
CA THR A 597 13.23 -16.14 -13.41
C THR A 597 13.49 -17.45 -14.12
N TYR A 598 14.35 -18.28 -13.56
CA TYR A 598 14.65 -19.63 -14.02
C TYR A 598 14.21 -20.66 -12.99
N ARG A 599 13.52 -21.69 -13.43
CA ARG A 599 12.98 -22.75 -12.59
C ARG A 599 13.57 -24.11 -13.01
N PRO A 600 14.74 -24.48 -12.46
CA PRO A 600 15.39 -25.77 -12.80
C PRO A 600 14.56 -26.97 -12.34
N SER A 601 13.83 -26.85 -11.23
CA SER A 601 12.96 -27.89 -10.68
C SER A 601 11.65 -27.30 -10.13
N LYS A 602 10.72 -28.16 -9.71
CA LYS A 602 9.49 -27.71 -9.03
C LYS A 602 9.77 -27.06 -7.67
N SER A 603 10.87 -27.42 -7.02
CA SER A 603 11.23 -26.96 -5.67
C SER A 603 12.18 -25.78 -5.67
N LEU A 604 12.92 -25.51 -6.74
CA LEU A 604 13.93 -24.45 -6.79
C LEU A 604 13.58 -23.44 -7.86
N THR A 605 13.58 -22.17 -7.46
CA THR A 605 13.44 -21.02 -8.36
C THR A 605 14.57 -20.03 -8.10
N ILE A 606 15.16 -19.54 -9.17
CA ILE A 606 16.23 -18.53 -9.17
C ILE A 606 15.70 -17.33 -9.95
N SER A 607 15.65 -16.16 -9.31
CA SER A 607 15.20 -14.93 -9.95
C SER A 607 16.26 -13.85 -9.85
N LEU A 608 16.47 -13.15 -10.92
CA LEU A 608 17.33 -11.98 -11.01
C LEU A 608 16.43 -10.75 -11.25
N PHE A 609 16.59 -9.74 -10.43
CA PHE A 609 15.94 -8.43 -10.57
C PHE A 609 17.00 -7.40 -10.86
N ALA A 610 16.82 -6.61 -11.91
CA ALA A 610 17.69 -5.52 -12.27
C ALA A 610 16.86 -4.23 -12.26
N GLN A 611 17.03 -3.41 -11.23
CA GLN A 611 16.25 -2.18 -11.01
C GLN A 611 17.10 -0.97 -11.39
N GLN A 612 16.42 0.05 -11.94
CA GLN A 612 17.04 1.34 -12.28
C GLN A 612 18.33 1.18 -13.11
N LEU A 613 18.39 0.18 -14.03
CA LEU A 613 19.54 -0.02 -14.90
C LEU A 613 19.84 1.26 -15.68
N PHE A 614 21.14 1.55 -15.87
CA PHE A 614 21.68 2.74 -16.54
C PHE A 614 21.46 4.05 -15.79
N ALA A 615 20.87 4.03 -14.57
CA ALA A 615 20.81 5.16 -13.66
C ALA A 615 21.89 5.01 -12.58
N GLN A 616 22.91 5.87 -12.58
CA GLN A 616 23.97 5.85 -11.55
C GLN A 616 23.46 6.45 -10.25
N HIS A 617 22.68 7.54 -10.35
CA HIS A 617 22.13 8.31 -9.24
C HIS A 617 20.64 8.53 -9.45
N PRO A 618 19.80 7.48 -9.33
CA PRO A 618 18.36 7.62 -9.56
C PRO A 618 17.74 8.59 -8.54
N LEU A 619 16.84 9.42 -9.04
CA LEU A 619 16.00 10.26 -8.19
C LEU A 619 15.11 9.36 -7.32
N THR A 620 15.13 9.57 -6.02
CA THR A 620 14.31 8.81 -5.05
C THR A 620 13.17 9.62 -4.45
N SER A 621 13.31 10.96 -4.44
CA SER A 621 12.25 11.86 -4.00
C SER A 621 12.50 13.26 -4.59
N LYS A 622 11.42 13.93 -4.96
CA LYS A 622 11.41 15.36 -5.26
C LYS A 622 10.21 15.99 -4.61
N ALA A 623 10.42 17.10 -3.90
CA ALA A 623 9.37 17.87 -3.26
C ALA A 623 9.63 19.38 -3.44
N GLU A 624 8.55 20.13 -3.52
CA GLU A 624 8.59 21.61 -3.61
C GLU A 624 7.53 22.17 -2.66
N VAL A 625 7.86 23.21 -1.92
CA VAL A 625 6.92 24.04 -1.15
C VAL A 625 6.80 25.38 -1.85
N VAL A 626 5.56 25.77 -2.19
CA VAL A 626 5.27 27.00 -2.96
C VAL A 626 4.53 28.03 -2.11
N ASN A 627 4.77 28.05 -0.80
CA ASN A 627 4.16 29.04 0.09
C ASN A 627 4.75 30.43 -0.15
N ARG A 628 3.93 31.48 0.05
CA ARG A 628 4.36 32.88 -0.17
C ARG A 628 5.50 33.34 0.74
N TYR A 629 5.69 32.73 1.91
CA TYR A 629 6.71 33.10 2.87
C TYR A 629 7.85 32.09 2.95
N VAL A 630 7.55 30.83 2.63
CA VAL A 630 8.50 29.71 2.69
C VAL A 630 8.48 28.98 1.36
N GLN A 631 9.56 29.05 0.62
CA GLN A 631 9.74 28.31 -0.63
C GLN A 631 10.85 27.30 -0.45
N LYS A 632 10.60 26.04 -0.76
CA LYS A 632 11.60 24.97 -0.67
C LYS A 632 11.65 24.17 -1.96
N GLU A 633 12.84 23.84 -2.39
CA GLU A 633 13.12 22.82 -3.41
C GLU A 633 13.97 21.74 -2.79
N ILE A 634 13.49 20.51 -2.80
CA ILE A 634 14.16 19.36 -2.20
C ILE A 634 14.31 18.28 -3.26
N SER A 635 15.52 17.78 -3.45
CA SER A 635 15.78 16.61 -4.28
C SER A 635 16.64 15.59 -3.54
N ARG A 636 16.30 14.31 -3.70
CA ARG A 636 17.05 13.18 -3.16
C ARG A 636 17.36 12.21 -4.27
N HIS A 637 18.63 11.83 -4.36
CA HIS A 637 19.10 10.76 -5.22
C HIS A 637 19.75 9.67 -4.37
N HIS A 638 19.93 8.49 -4.91
CA HIS A 638 20.51 7.42 -4.13
C HIS A 638 21.32 6.45 -5.01
N ARG A 639 22.64 6.53 -4.97
CA ARG A 639 23.54 5.70 -5.77
C ARG A 639 23.32 4.20 -5.55
N ASP A 640 23.10 3.77 -4.30
CA ASP A 640 22.93 2.34 -3.97
C ASP A 640 21.65 1.71 -4.54
N LEU A 641 20.70 2.54 -4.98
CA LEU A 641 19.47 2.12 -5.67
C LEU A 641 19.63 2.16 -7.20
N GLY A 642 20.71 2.75 -7.72
CA GLY A 642 21.05 2.77 -9.14
C GLY A 642 21.72 1.47 -9.56
N ASN A 643 21.37 0.96 -10.74
CA ASN A 643 21.89 -0.30 -11.25
C ASN A 643 21.82 -1.46 -10.23
N MET A 644 20.77 -1.48 -9.40
CA MET A 644 20.65 -2.48 -8.34
C MET A 644 20.26 -3.84 -8.94
N ILE A 645 21.13 -4.83 -8.70
CA ILE A 645 20.91 -6.22 -9.12
C ILE A 645 20.67 -7.06 -7.86
N THR A 646 19.50 -7.68 -7.78
CA THR A 646 19.10 -8.55 -6.65
C THR A 646 18.95 -9.98 -7.14
N LEU A 647 19.61 -10.92 -6.48
CA LEU A 647 19.45 -12.35 -6.65
C LEU A 647 18.49 -12.89 -5.61
N LYS A 648 17.42 -13.54 -6.03
CA LYS A 648 16.43 -14.20 -5.18
C LYS A 648 16.46 -15.71 -5.42
N LEU A 649 16.76 -16.47 -4.38
CA LEU A 649 16.70 -17.93 -4.36
C LEU A 649 15.49 -18.34 -3.54
N THR A 650 14.59 -19.13 -4.12
CA THR A 650 13.45 -19.68 -3.39
C THR A 650 13.52 -21.21 -3.49
N TYR A 651 13.60 -21.85 -2.33
CA TYR A 651 13.48 -23.29 -2.24
C TYR A 651 12.22 -23.66 -1.46
N ARG A 652 11.42 -24.57 -2.03
CA ARG A 652 10.15 -24.97 -1.47
C ARG A 652 10.00 -26.48 -1.56
N PHE A 653 9.75 -27.11 -0.43
CA PHE A 653 9.52 -28.54 -0.31
C PHE A 653 8.10 -28.79 0.19
N GLU A 654 7.37 -29.63 -0.53
CA GLU A 654 5.98 -30.00 -0.23
C GLU A 654 5.81 -31.51 -0.29
N HIS A 655 5.07 -32.06 0.65
CA HIS A 655 4.74 -33.49 0.64
C HIS A 655 3.34 -33.77 1.19
N GLY A 656 2.62 -34.70 0.55
CA GLY A 656 1.35 -35.23 1.04
C GLY A 656 0.18 -34.23 1.06
N ARG A 657 0.24 -33.10 0.31
CA ARG A 657 -0.79 -32.07 0.33
C ARG A 657 -2.01 -32.46 -0.48
N LYS A 658 -3.18 -32.48 0.19
CA LYS A 658 -4.52 -32.66 -0.42
C LYS A 658 -5.38 -31.46 -0.06
N TYR A 659 -6.08 -30.86 -1.02
CA TYR A 659 -6.77 -29.56 -0.88
C TYR A 659 -8.27 -29.68 -0.57
N ARG A 660 -8.79 -28.76 0.24
CA ARG A 660 -10.23 -28.53 0.53
C ARG A 660 -10.52 -27.03 0.51
N GLU A 661 -11.74 -26.64 0.10
CA GLU A 661 -12.18 -25.23 0.12
C GLU A 661 -12.59 -24.73 1.50
N ILE A 662 -12.22 -23.49 1.85
CA ILE A 662 -12.65 -22.77 3.06
C ILE A 662 -12.63 -21.26 2.82
N ASN A 663 -13.70 -20.58 3.23
CA ASN A 663 -13.86 -19.12 3.14
C ASN A 663 -13.62 -18.46 4.50
N ARG A 664 -12.96 -17.29 4.52
CA ARG A 664 -12.66 -16.52 5.74
C ARG A 664 -12.59 -14.99 5.51
N SER A 665 -12.95 -14.16 6.52
CA SER A 665 -12.87 -12.68 6.45
C SER A 665 -12.27 -12.00 7.69
N MET A 666 -11.37 -11.00 7.51
CA MET A 666 -10.89 -9.89 8.34
C MET A 666 -9.66 -10.02 9.25
N ASN A 667 -8.90 -8.90 9.37
CA ASN A 667 -7.85 -8.62 10.36
C ASN A 667 -7.40 -7.14 10.36
N HIS A 668 -7.07 -6.58 11.55
CA HIS A 668 -6.54 -5.22 11.71
C HIS A 668 -5.40 -5.18 12.73
N GLN A 669 -4.16 -5.07 12.26
CA GLN A 669 -2.99 -4.81 13.09
C GLN A 669 -2.66 -3.32 13.08
N ASP A 670 -2.49 -2.73 14.27
CA ASP A 670 -2.08 -1.35 14.38
C ASP A 670 -0.57 -1.20 14.17
N SER A 671 -0.16 -0.19 13.41
CA SER A 671 1.26 0.14 13.15
C SER A 671 1.61 1.58 13.54
N GLU A 672 0.63 2.39 13.98
CA GLU A 672 0.86 3.78 14.35
C GLU A 672 1.43 3.91 15.75
N THR A 673 2.54 4.63 15.88
CA THR A 673 3.24 4.87 17.16
C THR A 673 2.76 6.13 17.88
N GLY A 674 2.12 7.07 17.17
CA GLY A 674 1.74 8.38 17.70
C GLY A 674 2.92 9.34 17.94
N ILE A 675 4.11 9.02 17.44
CA ILE A 675 5.29 9.87 17.54
C ILE A 675 5.32 10.82 16.34
N LEU A 676 5.43 12.10 16.60
CA LEU A 676 5.68 13.14 15.61
C LEU A 676 7.16 13.02 15.17
N LYS A 677 7.41 12.91 13.87
CA LYS A 677 8.75 12.77 13.28
C LYS A 677 9.10 14.00 12.45
#